data_71f0928af2994319804015b6aa3e4d6d
#
_entry.id   71f0928af2994319804015b6aa3e4d6d
#
_cell.length_a   1.000
_cell.length_b   1.000
_cell.length_c   1.000
_cell.angle_alpha   90.00
_cell.angle_beta   90.00
_cell.angle_gamma   90.00
#
_symmetry.space_group_name_H-M   'P 1'
#
loop_
_entity.id
_entity.type
_entity.pdbx_description
1 polymer ?
#
loop_
_entity_poly.entity_id
_entity_poly.type
_entity_poly.pdbx_seq_one_letter_code
_entity_poly.pdbx_strand_id
1 'polypeptide(L)'
;MPSPHPATGSRRALGSLLIAALLAFVALASGCTASGDDGASYTLVEDGKLTVASDLATPPFEYTESDGTPQGFTVELMGMIAEEMGLELNYLPAQQFDTIIPMTRQGVTTDVGACNITITDERLQEVDFADPYMDSNQGVATVTGGGYDTVDSLNAAGVRIAVQAGTTSEQWAIEHLPNAETVTFSDWTAAFTAVMSGQCEGVVCDLPVEQWMVSNSFTGMQIIEEIPTGEQFGIAVSKDNPGLTEAIDEALADIRADGRYDALYEEWFGVAPSSDAGGAGKDGDGSASADTGGSLAVTSASAKSNEDGGTSVLGGIATRLTWEATTGATEQVSSIRLTLPEGGSFQDSQATVVAVEGLTRTELDVEASIVDSSEPVPGGTQLSVEVEGVVFPSAAGAYTVTGTYTTSDGAELDLPESPTIAVSESTFVQAAVQWLDGQPWVDAWNANPFLGMFLRPQYIVTSLASLFQGWGTALLVTAIGFPLAVPIALLFAFMKISRRRYLRGIAVTYINLLRGTPLFLQIYIAFFGFPMLGFNPPTIPLGIGVLAINCSAYLAEIFRAGIESIPKGQYEAARSLGMTWGQTMALIILPQTVRRVIPTMTSEFVMLYKDTSLLSSVGVMELMMFSRNLTTTTGNITPYIVAALYYLVVTVPLIHVVTKVEKRMV
;
A
#
# COMPACT_ATOMS: atom_id res chain seq x y z
N MET A 1 14.35 73.07 -36.49
CA MET A 1 14.78 72.54 -35.20
C MET A 1 14.12 71.18 -35.04
N PRO A 2 14.84 70.06 -34.87
CA PRO A 2 14.33 68.75 -34.97
C PRO A 2 13.74 68.25 -33.61
N SER A 3 12.63 67.52 -33.72
CA SER A 3 11.96 66.80 -32.62
C SER A 3 12.71 65.52 -32.22
N PRO A 4 12.74 65.10 -30.96
CA PRO A 4 13.42 63.88 -30.55
C PRO A 4 12.54 62.64 -30.74
N HIS A 5 13.14 61.58 -31.27
CA HIS A 5 12.60 60.24 -31.36
C HIS A 5 12.55 59.57 -29.95
N PRO A 6 11.51 58.73 -29.62
CA PRO A 6 11.50 57.97 -28.40
C PRO A 6 12.25 56.64 -28.56
N ALA A 7 12.99 56.33 -27.54
CA ALA A 7 13.84 55.11 -27.39
C ALA A 7 13.09 53.79 -27.50
N THR A 8 13.48 52.93 -28.45
CA THR A 8 13.01 51.55 -28.69
C THR A 8 13.88 50.50 -27.98
N GLY A 9 14.57 50.83 -26.85
CA GLY A 9 15.58 49.98 -26.22
C GLY A 9 15.08 48.97 -25.17
N SER A 10 13.91 49.17 -24.52
CA SER A 10 13.54 48.41 -23.33
C SER A 10 12.76 47.08 -23.57
N ARG A 11 12.22 46.87 -24.78
CA ARG A 11 11.44 45.67 -25.10
C ARG A 11 12.28 44.45 -25.54
N ARG A 12 13.51 44.69 -26.02
CA ARG A 12 14.45 43.61 -26.37
C ARG A 12 15.18 43.04 -25.16
N ALA A 13 15.40 43.86 -24.13
CA ALA A 13 16.10 43.45 -22.91
C ALA A 13 15.26 42.48 -22.04
N LEU A 14 13.93 42.63 -21.99
CA LEU A 14 13.06 41.72 -21.20
C LEU A 14 12.90 40.35 -21.86
N GLY A 15 12.85 40.30 -23.18
CA GLY A 15 12.79 39.04 -23.92
C GLY A 15 14.09 38.25 -23.84
N SER A 16 15.23 38.93 -23.86
CA SER A 16 16.57 38.32 -23.72
C SER A 16 16.83 37.82 -22.30
N LEU A 17 16.29 38.48 -21.27
CA LEU A 17 16.39 38.04 -19.88
C LEU A 17 15.55 36.79 -19.58
N LEU A 18 14.36 36.68 -20.19
CA LEU A 18 13.51 35.49 -20.07
C LEU A 18 14.09 34.29 -20.82
N ILE A 19 14.68 34.50 -22.00
CA ILE A 19 15.36 33.42 -22.75
C ILE A 19 16.67 33.03 -22.03
N ALA A 20 17.42 33.96 -21.48
CA ALA A 20 18.62 33.69 -20.72
C ALA A 20 18.30 32.95 -19.39
N ALA A 21 17.19 33.29 -18.74
CA ALA A 21 16.72 32.56 -17.54
C ALA A 21 16.25 31.13 -17.88
N LEU A 22 15.61 30.95 -19.03
CA LEU A 22 15.20 29.64 -19.53
C LEU A 22 16.41 28.78 -19.94
N LEU A 23 17.42 29.38 -20.59
CA LEU A 23 18.66 28.71 -20.97
C LEU A 23 19.58 28.44 -19.77
N ALA A 24 19.58 29.30 -18.74
CA ALA A 24 20.28 29.06 -17.49
C ALA A 24 19.62 27.94 -16.67
N PHE A 25 18.29 27.80 -16.75
CA PHE A 25 17.56 26.70 -16.13
C PHE A 25 17.83 25.36 -16.81
N VAL A 26 17.94 25.36 -18.16
CA VAL A 26 18.33 24.16 -18.94
C VAL A 26 19.81 23.81 -18.73
N ALA A 27 20.70 24.78 -18.52
CA ALA A 27 22.11 24.54 -18.25
C ALA A 27 22.41 24.06 -16.81
N LEU A 28 21.52 24.38 -15.85
CA LEU A 28 21.59 23.86 -14.47
C LEU A 28 21.04 22.43 -14.35
N ALA A 29 20.21 21.98 -15.32
CA ALA A 29 19.73 20.60 -15.43
C ALA A 29 20.74 19.64 -16.09
N SER A 30 21.86 20.16 -16.64
CA SER A 30 22.94 19.36 -17.24
C SER A 30 24.16 19.29 -16.32
N GLY A 31 23.91 19.01 -15.04
CA GLY A 31 24.95 18.93 -14.01
C GLY A 31 25.26 17.48 -13.64
N CYS A 32 26.40 17.01 -14.11
CA CYS A 32 27.23 15.93 -13.57
C CYS A 32 26.62 14.53 -13.50
N THR A 33 26.82 13.77 -14.57
CA THR A 33 27.16 12.36 -14.44
C THR A 33 28.53 12.26 -13.79
N ALA A 34 28.57 12.08 -12.48
CA ALA A 34 29.74 11.56 -11.79
C ALA A 34 29.67 10.02 -11.93
N SER A 35 30.42 9.47 -12.87
CA SER A 35 30.73 8.04 -12.92
C SER A 35 31.54 7.69 -11.67
N GLY A 36 30.89 7.10 -10.68
CA GLY A 36 31.55 6.26 -9.68
C GLY A 36 31.98 4.99 -10.36
N ASP A 37 33.26 4.73 -10.37
CA ASP A 37 33.90 3.54 -10.92
C ASP A 37 33.81 2.40 -9.87
N ASP A 38 32.63 1.85 -9.69
CA ASP A 38 32.42 0.53 -9.07
C ASP A 38 31.84 -0.36 -10.16
N GLY A 39 32.54 -1.41 -10.53
CA GLY A 39 32.36 -2.26 -11.71
C GLY A 39 30.97 -2.88 -11.98
N ALA A 40 29.92 -2.27 -11.58
CA ALA A 40 28.55 -2.69 -11.87
C ALA A 40 28.16 -2.31 -13.30
N SER A 41 27.72 -3.29 -14.08
CA SER A 41 27.32 -3.12 -15.49
C SER A 41 25.89 -2.57 -15.66
N TYR A 42 25.25 -2.08 -14.61
CA TYR A 42 23.87 -1.58 -14.60
C TYR A 42 23.75 -0.12 -14.09
N THR A 43 22.61 0.48 -14.33
CA THR A 43 22.30 1.84 -13.88
C THR A 43 21.13 1.82 -12.87
N LEU A 44 21.14 2.73 -11.89
CA LEU A 44 20.08 2.89 -10.90
C LEU A 44 19.43 4.26 -11.05
N VAL A 45 18.14 4.37 -10.67
CA VAL A 45 17.40 5.63 -10.62
C VAL A 45 17.99 6.58 -9.58
N GLU A 46 18.43 6.03 -8.45
CA GLU A 46 19.16 6.75 -7.40
C GLU A 46 20.43 5.96 -7.04
N ASP A 47 21.60 6.58 -7.15
CA ASP A 47 22.88 5.93 -6.88
C ASP A 47 22.90 5.29 -5.48
N GLY A 48 23.24 3.99 -5.42
CA GLY A 48 23.33 3.23 -4.18
C GLY A 48 21.99 2.74 -3.61
N LYS A 49 20.87 2.92 -4.34
CA LYS A 49 19.56 2.42 -3.92
C LYS A 49 18.91 1.58 -4.99
N LEU A 50 18.27 0.50 -4.57
CA LEU A 50 17.36 -0.29 -5.40
C LEU A 50 15.95 0.22 -5.20
N THR A 51 15.41 0.92 -6.22
CA THR A 51 14.08 1.53 -6.15
C THR A 51 13.03 0.59 -6.72
N VAL A 52 12.06 0.21 -5.89
CA VAL A 52 11.04 -0.79 -6.17
C VAL A 52 9.67 -0.16 -6.36
N ALA A 53 8.98 -0.48 -7.45
CA ALA A 53 7.56 -0.22 -7.65
C ALA A 53 6.75 -1.46 -7.26
N SER A 54 5.73 -1.26 -6.42
CA SER A 54 4.83 -2.31 -5.93
C SER A 54 3.44 -1.72 -5.64
N ASP A 55 2.39 -2.54 -5.59
CA ASP A 55 1.05 -2.07 -5.21
C ASP A 55 0.90 -1.97 -3.69
N LEU A 56 1.74 -2.70 -2.93
CA LEU A 56 1.77 -2.72 -1.46
C LEU A 56 0.37 -2.94 -0.86
N ALA A 57 -0.43 -3.79 -1.51
CA ALA A 57 -1.81 -4.08 -1.17
C ALA A 57 -2.19 -5.56 -1.33
N THR A 58 -1.18 -6.44 -1.46
CA THR A 58 -1.34 -7.87 -1.77
C THR A 58 -0.67 -8.76 -0.70
N PRO A 59 -1.26 -8.88 0.51
CA PRO A 59 -0.75 -9.81 1.52
C PRO A 59 -0.91 -11.27 1.06
N PRO A 60 0.02 -12.18 1.44
CA PRO A 60 1.16 -11.99 2.34
C PRO A 60 2.43 -11.49 1.65
N PHE A 61 2.40 -11.15 0.36
CA PHE A 61 3.58 -10.86 -0.45
C PHE A 61 4.12 -9.45 -0.23
N GLU A 62 3.27 -8.43 -0.40
CA GLU A 62 3.60 -7.03 -0.19
C GLU A 62 2.35 -6.27 0.24
N TYR A 63 2.44 -5.63 1.37
CA TYR A 63 1.40 -4.77 1.92
C TYR A 63 2.00 -3.67 2.77
N THR A 64 1.18 -2.70 3.15
CA THR A 64 1.64 -1.59 3.98
C THR A 64 0.99 -1.68 5.35
N GLU A 65 1.81 -1.66 6.40
CA GLU A 65 1.32 -1.56 7.77
C GLU A 65 0.61 -0.24 8.06
N SER A 66 -0.04 -0.17 9.21
CA SER A 66 -0.78 1.01 9.64
C SER A 66 0.08 2.28 9.79
N ASP A 67 1.38 2.15 9.98
CA ASP A 67 2.35 3.25 10.04
C ASP A 67 2.92 3.65 8.66
N GLY A 68 2.61 2.89 7.62
CA GLY A 68 3.07 3.12 6.25
C GLY A 68 4.34 2.33 5.88
N THR A 69 4.81 1.42 6.73
CA THR A 69 5.98 0.58 6.45
C THR A 69 5.59 -0.58 5.53
N PRO A 70 6.31 -0.80 4.41
CA PRO A 70 6.13 -1.99 3.58
C PRO A 70 6.51 -3.27 4.33
N GLN A 71 5.72 -4.31 4.17
CA GLN A 71 5.90 -5.63 4.78
C GLN A 71 5.49 -6.73 3.80
N GLY A 72 5.95 -7.96 4.05
CA GLY A 72 5.54 -9.13 3.29
C GLY A 72 6.72 -9.92 2.70
N PHE A 73 6.43 -11.12 2.24
CA PHE A 73 7.42 -12.03 1.67
C PHE A 73 8.28 -11.37 0.56
N THR A 74 7.64 -10.74 -0.42
CA THR A 74 8.35 -10.06 -1.53
C THR A 74 9.15 -8.87 -1.02
N VAL A 75 8.67 -8.16 0.01
CA VAL A 75 9.38 -7.01 0.59
C VAL A 75 10.67 -7.45 1.27
N GLU A 76 10.62 -8.54 2.03
CA GLU A 76 11.80 -9.08 2.71
C GLU A 76 12.79 -9.71 1.71
N LEU A 77 12.28 -10.43 0.69
CA LEU A 77 13.12 -10.96 -0.38
C LEU A 77 13.86 -9.83 -1.13
N MET A 78 13.18 -8.75 -1.46
CA MET A 78 13.82 -7.58 -2.08
C MET A 78 14.83 -6.90 -1.14
N GLY A 79 14.59 -6.96 0.18
CA GLY A 79 15.56 -6.54 1.19
C GLY A 79 16.84 -7.35 1.16
N MET A 80 16.72 -8.67 1.11
CA MET A 80 17.87 -9.58 1.00
C MET A 80 18.64 -9.39 -0.32
N ILE A 81 17.93 -9.22 -1.45
CA ILE A 81 18.53 -8.94 -2.75
C ILE A 81 19.31 -7.61 -2.72
N ALA A 82 18.70 -6.55 -2.18
CA ALA A 82 19.38 -5.26 -2.08
C ALA A 82 20.61 -5.33 -1.18
N GLU A 83 20.56 -6.06 -0.05
CA GLU A 83 21.71 -6.28 0.83
C GLU A 83 22.83 -7.04 0.13
N GLU A 84 22.52 -8.11 -0.62
CA GLU A 84 23.50 -8.89 -1.38
C GLU A 84 24.18 -8.04 -2.46
N MET A 85 23.43 -7.17 -3.12
CA MET A 85 23.95 -6.21 -4.09
C MET A 85 24.68 -5.01 -3.44
N GLY A 86 24.68 -4.88 -2.10
CA GLY A 86 25.26 -3.75 -1.38
C GLY A 86 24.49 -2.42 -1.55
N LEU A 87 23.18 -2.49 -1.80
CA LEU A 87 22.30 -1.36 -2.05
C LEU A 87 21.35 -1.12 -0.88
N GLU A 88 20.86 0.12 -0.74
CA GLU A 88 19.75 0.47 0.15
C GLU A 88 18.42 0.20 -0.56
N LEU A 89 17.51 -0.55 0.07
CA LEU A 89 16.16 -0.79 -0.47
C LEU A 89 15.30 0.47 -0.34
N ASN A 90 14.65 0.88 -1.44
CA ASN A 90 13.77 2.04 -1.48
C ASN A 90 12.45 1.70 -2.19
N TYR A 91 11.37 1.52 -1.43
CA TYR A 91 10.04 1.34 -2.01
C TYR A 91 9.43 2.68 -2.42
N LEU A 92 8.90 2.75 -3.63
CA LEU A 92 8.00 3.82 -4.02
C LEU A 92 6.70 3.70 -3.21
N PRO A 93 5.98 4.83 -2.99
CA PRO A 93 4.61 4.75 -2.48
C PRO A 93 3.78 3.80 -3.35
N ALA A 94 2.81 3.10 -2.73
CA ALA A 94 1.98 2.10 -3.40
C ALA A 94 1.43 2.58 -4.75
N GLN A 95 1.62 1.78 -5.78
CA GLN A 95 1.18 2.03 -7.14
C GLN A 95 -0.10 1.23 -7.46
N GLN A 96 -0.73 1.46 -8.60
CA GLN A 96 -1.73 0.53 -9.11
C GLN A 96 -1.03 -0.58 -9.89
N PHE A 97 -1.48 -1.82 -9.73
CA PHE A 97 -0.83 -3.00 -10.31
C PHE A 97 -0.60 -2.86 -11.82
N ASP A 98 -1.63 -2.42 -12.56
CA ASP A 98 -1.60 -2.21 -14.02
C ASP A 98 -0.61 -1.13 -14.48
N THR A 99 -0.10 -0.29 -13.57
CA THR A 99 0.89 0.75 -13.88
C THR A 99 2.34 0.30 -13.66
N ILE A 100 2.59 -0.81 -12.94
CA ILE A 100 3.94 -1.23 -12.54
C ILE A 100 4.79 -1.63 -13.76
N ILE A 101 4.29 -2.49 -14.64
CA ILE A 101 5.01 -2.88 -15.87
C ILE A 101 5.36 -1.67 -16.75
N PRO A 102 4.42 -0.76 -17.09
CA PRO A 102 4.74 0.46 -17.82
C PRO A 102 5.78 1.36 -17.15
N MET A 103 5.78 1.45 -15.82
CA MET A 103 6.77 2.24 -15.07
C MET A 103 8.15 1.61 -15.13
N THR A 104 8.24 0.30 -14.89
CA THR A 104 9.48 -0.46 -14.93
C THR A 104 10.11 -0.45 -16.31
N ARG A 105 9.30 -0.62 -17.37
CA ARG A 105 9.77 -0.50 -18.76
C ARG A 105 10.50 0.80 -19.03
N GLN A 106 10.01 1.92 -18.45
CA GLN A 106 10.61 3.24 -18.65
C GLN A 106 11.94 3.39 -17.93
N GLY A 107 12.18 2.70 -16.81
CA GLY A 107 13.41 2.75 -16.03
C GLY A 107 13.80 4.14 -15.50
N VAL A 108 12.81 5.05 -15.32
CA VAL A 108 13.06 6.47 -14.94
C VAL A 108 12.70 6.75 -13.48
N THR A 109 11.65 6.10 -12.98
CA THR A 109 11.14 6.31 -11.62
C THR A 109 11.36 5.12 -10.71
N THR A 110 11.56 3.95 -11.27
CA THR A 110 11.83 2.72 -10.56
C THR A 110 12.87 1.91 -11.30
N ASP A 111 13.68 1.18 -10.55
CA ASP A 111 14.66 0.23 -11.10
C ASP A 111 13.97 -1.09 -11.44
N VAL A 112 13.08 -1.55 -10.56
CA VAL A 112 12.37 -2.83 -10.68
C VAL A 112 10.90 -2.71 -10.32
N GLY A 113 10.09 -3.67 -10.84
CA GLY A 113 8.73 -3.94 -10.38
C GLY A 113 8.70 -5.27 -9.63
N ALA A 114 8.34 -5.26 -8.35
CA ALA A 114 8.22 -6.45 -7.52
C ALA A 114 6.88 -6.42 -6.78
N CYS A 115 5.95 -7.27 -7.23
CA CYS A 115 4.56 -7.28 -6.80
C CYS A 115 3.89 -8.58 -7.28
N ASN A 116 4.44 -9.75 -6.89
CA ASN A 116 4.03 -11.07 -7.38
C ASN A 116 3.55 -11.05 -8.84
N ILE A 117 4.38 -10.45 -9.70
CA ILE A 117 4.08 -10.29 -11.12
C ILE A 117 4.31 -11.60 -11.84
N THR A 118 3.26 -12.20 -12.36
CA THR A 118 3.36 -13.40 -13.21
C THR A 118 4.17 -13.10 -14.46
N ILE A 119 5.15 -13.94 -14.76
CA ILE A 119 5.92 -13.91 -16.00
C ILE A 119 5.02 -14.44 -17.12
N THR A 120 4.78 -13.62 -18.14
CA THR A 120 4.01 -14.01 -19.33
C THR A 120 4.72 -13.56 -20.60
N ASP A 121 4.45 -14.25 -21.72
CA ASP A 121 5.00 -13.88 -23.04
C ASP A 121 4.67 -12.43 -23.43
N GLU A 122 3.49 -11.93 -23.04
CA GLU A 122 3.07 -10.56 -23.30
C GLU A 122 3.91 -9.56 -22.49
N ARG A 123 4.09 -9.80 -21.19
CA ARG A 123 4.91 -8.96 -20.31
C ARG A 123 6.38 -9.00 -20.69
N LEU A 124 6.89 -10.17 -21.13
CA LEU A 124 8.23 -10.33 -21.69
C LEU A 124 8.48 -9.51 -22.97
N GLN A 125 7.45 -9.05 -23.67
CA GLN A 125 7.64 -8.10 -24.77
C GLN A 125 7.91 -6.67 -24.27
N GLU A 126 7.43 -6.31 -23.09
CA GLU A 126 7.52 -4.97 -22.52
C GLU A 126 8.73 -4.78 -21.60
N VAL A 127 9.01 -5.76 -20.75
CA VAL A 127 10.07 -5.76 -19.73
C VAL A 127 10.87 -7.05 -19.81
N ASP A 128 12.00 -7.09 -19.12
CA ASP A 128 12.74 -8.30 -18.78
C ASP A 128 12.32 -8.76 -17.37
N PHE A 129 12.60 -10.02 -17.04
CA PHE A 129 12.37 -10.56 -15.71
C PHE A 129 13.64 -11.24 -15.21
N ALA A 130 13.94 -11.06 -13.93
CA ALA A 130 14.87 -11.91 -13.22
C ALA A 130 14.33 -13.34 -13.12
N ASP A 131 15.18 -14.29 -12.73
CA ASP A 131 14.78 -15.68 -12.50
C ASP A 131 13.54 -15.75 -11.60
N PRO A 132 12.56 -16.63 -11.92
CA PRO A 132 11.34 -16.73 -11.14
C PRO A 132 11.66 -17.08 -9.69
N TYR A 133 11.02 -16.33 -8.77
CA TYR A 133 11.26 -16.57 -7.35
C TYR A 133 10.20 -17.49 -6.70
N MET A 134 9.04 -17.68 -7.30
CA MET A 134 7.97 -18.52 -6.77
C MET A 134 7.05 -19.05 -7.87
N ASP A 135 6.59 -20.31 -7.74
CA ASP A 135 5.54 -20.86 -8.58
C ASP A 135 4.15 -20.45 -8.02
N SER A 136 3.19 -20.27 -8.91
CA SER A 136 1.80 -19.95 -8.55
C SER A 136 0.80 -20.70 -9.43
N ASN A 137 -0.41 -20.84 -8.93
CA ASN A 137 -1.61 -21.25 -9.64
C ASN A 137 -2.68 -20.19 -9.47
N GLN A 138 -3.77 -20.29 -10.23
CA GLN A 138 -4.96 -19.49 -9.98
C GLN A 138 -5.90 -20.23 -9.03
N GLY A 139 -6.68 -19.47 -8.25
CA GLY A 139 -7.74 -19.97 -7.40
C GLY A 139 -9.09 -19.34 -7.73
N VAL A 140 -10.16 -19.98 -7.32
CA VAL A 140 -11.51 -19.43 -7.40
C VAL A 140 -12.19 -19.55 -6.05
N ALA A 141 -12.57 -18.42 -5.46
CA ALA A 141 -13.29 -18.39 -4.20
C ALA A 141 -14.68 -17.78 -4.30
N THR A 142 -15.58 -18.28 -3.45
CA THR A 142 -16.97 -17.83 -3.33
C THR A 142 -17.36 -17.69 -1.86
N VAL A 143 -18.51 -17.07 -1.58
CA VAL A 143 -19.07 -17.04 -0.21
C VAL A 143 -19.48 -18.45 0.20
N THR A 144 -19.09 -18.89 1.39
CA THR A 144 -19.45 -20.19 1.96
C THR A 144 -20.97 -20.36 2.00
N GLY A 145 -21.49 -21.41 1.35
CA GLY A 145 -22.94 -21.65 1.26
C GLY A 145 -23.69 -20.70 0.34
N GLY A 146 -23.00 -19.93 -0.50
CA GLY A 146 -23.59 -18.99 -1.46
C GLY A 146 -24.25 -19.62 -2.67
N GLY A 147 -24.13 -20.97 -2.83
CA GLY A 147 -24.77 -21.72 -3.91
C GLY A 147 -23.92 -21.87 -5.17
N TYR A 148 -22.66 -21.44 -5.12
CA TYR A 148 -21.66 -21.60 -6.19
C TYR A 148 -20.51 -22.46 -5.68
N ASP A 149 -20.61 -23.77 -5.90
CA ASP A 149 -19.66 -24.77 -5.37
C ASP A 149 -18.70 -25.30 -6.43
N THR A 150 -18.80 -24.84 -7.66
CA THR A 150 -17.94 -25.23 -8.80
C THR A 150 -17.72 -24.04 -9.73
N VAL A 151 -16.60 -24.02 -10.43
CA VAL A 151 -16.29 -23.00 -11.45
C VAL A 151 -17.33 -22.99 -12.57
N ASP A 152 -17.82 -24.16 -13.00
CA ASP A 152 -18.89 -24.26 -14.02
C ASP A 152 -20.16 -23.52 -13.57
N SER A 153 -20.49 -23.52 -12.29
CA SER A 153 -21.68 -22.83 -11.76
C SER A 153 -21.55 -21.29 -11.86
N LEU A 154 -20.33 -20.79 -11.89
CA LEU A 154 -20.03 -19.36 -12.04
C LEU A 154 -20.09 -18.91 -13.51
N ASN A 155 -19.97 -19.81 -14.49
CA ASN A 155 -20.01 -19.46 -15.92
C ASN A 155 -21.45 -19.33 -16.47
N ALA A 156 -22.22 -18.41 -15.91
CA ALA A 156 -23.63 -18.23 -16.25
C ALA A 156 -24.00 -16.74 -16.41
N ALA A 157 -25.03 -16.49 -17.26
CA ALA A 157 -25.51 -15.13 -17.47
C ALA A 157 -26.08 -14.49 -16.17
N GLY A 158 -25.61 -13.31 -15.83
CA GLY A 158 -26.00 -12.59 -14.63
C GLY A 158 -25.10 -12.87 -13.41
N VAL A 159 -24.14 -13.78 -13.52
CA VAL A 159 -23.05 -13.98 -12.55
C VAL A 159 -21.95 -12.96 -12.82
N ARG A 160 -21.38 -12.40 -11.76
CA ARG A 160 -20.30 -11.42 -11.80
C ARG A 160 -19.08 -11.96 -11.06
N ILE A 161 -17.94 -11.91 -11.73
CA ILE A 161 -16.66 -12.39 -11.22
C ILE A 161 -15.76 -11.21 -10.94
N ALA A 162 -15.32 -11.10 -9.70
CA ALA A 162 -14.38 -10.06 -9.25
C ALA A 162 -12.95 -10.45 -9.60
N VAL A 163 -12.17 -9.49 -10.12
CA VAL A 163 -10.74 -9.64 -10.43
C VAL A 163 -10.01 -8.32 -10.21
N GLN A 164 -8.69 -8.36 -10.04
CA GLN A 164 -7.89 -7.13 -10.05
C GLN A 164 -7.48 -6.77 -11.48
N ALA A 165 -7.51 -5.47 -11.80
CA ALA A 165 -7.19 -4.95 -13.13
C ALA A 165 -5.74 -5.26 -13.55
N GLY A 166 -5.54 -5.74 -14.77
CA GLY A 166 -4.22 -6.00 -15.37
C GLY A 166 -3.55 -7.30 -14.91
N THR A 167 -4.27 -8.18 -14.18
CA THR A 167 -3.77 -9.48 -13.72
C THR A 167 -4.01 -10.60 -14.73
N THR A 168 -3.29 -11.71 -14.59
CA THR A 168 -3.56 -12.96 -15.31
C THR A 168 -4.89 -13.56 -14.89
N SER A 169 -5.33 -13.34 -13.66
CA SER A 169 -6.65 -13.72 -13.15
C SER A 169 -7.79 -13.05 -13.94
N GLU A 170 -7.64 -11.75 -14.29
CA GLU A 170 -8.60 -11.05 -15.14
C GLU A 170 -8.70 -11.70 -16.51
N GLN A 171 -7.56 -11.98 -17.13
CA GLN A 171 -7.51 -12.63 -18.45
C GLN A 171 -8.10 -14.02 -18.39
N TRP A 172 -7.73 -14.81 -17.37
CA TRP A 172 -8.27 -16.15 -17.17
C TRP A 172 -9.80 -16.13 -17.03
N ALA A 173 -10.35 -15.22 -16.22
CA ALA A 173 -11.80 -15.10 -16.03
C ALA A 173 -12.54 -14.75 -17.33
N ILE A 174 -11.99 -13.84 -18.14
CA ILE A 174 -12.56 -13.47 -19.45
C ILE A 174 -12.57 -14.66 -20.41
N GLU A 175 -11.49 -15.46 -20.44
CA GLU A 175 -11.33 -16.57 -21.38
C GLU A 175 -12.14 -17.79 -20.97
N HIS A 176 -12.19 -18.13 -19.67
CA HIS A 176 -12.78 -19.39 -19.18
C HIS A 176 -14.21 -19.23 -18.65
N LEU A 177 -14.63 -18.01 -18.30
CA LEU A 177 -15.99 -17.71 -17.81
C LEU A 177 -16.74 -16.75 -18.75
N PRO A 178 -16.79 -17.01 -20.06
CA PRO A 178 -17.31 -16.06 -21.06
C PRO A 178 -18.82 -15.76 -20.93
N ASN A 179 -19.58 -16.52 -20.15
CA ASN A 179 -21.00 -16.25 -19.91
C ASN A 179 -21.25 -15.40 -18.66
N ALA A 180 -20.23 -15.26 -17.79
CA ALA A 180 -20.26 -14.36 -16.64
C ALA A 180 -19.79 -12.94 -17.02
N GLU A 181 -20.08 -11.97 -16.19
CA GLU A 181 -19.57 -10.60 -16.30
C GLU A 181 -18.31 -10.47 -15.45
N THR A 182 -17.16 -10.22 -16.07
CA THR A 182 -15.93 -9.93 -15.34
C THR A 182 -15.96 -8.46 -14.84
N VAL A 183 -15.83 -8.27 -13.53
CA VAL A 183 -15.84 -6.95 -12.88
C VAL A 183 -14.47 -6.69 -12.29
N THR A 184 -13.79 -5.66 -12.81
CA THR A 184 -12.43 -5.30 -12.42
C THR A 184 -12.39 -4.32 -11.26
N PHE A 185 -11.49 -4.57 -10.31
CA PHE A 185 -11.22 -3.75 -9.14
C PHE A 185 -9.78 -3.25 -9.15
N SER A 186 -9.48 -2.22 -8.38
CA SER A 186 -8.13 -1.64 -8.26
C SER A 186 -7.17 -2.47 -7.42
N ASP A 187 -7.71 -3.29 -6.53
CA ASP A 187 -6.96 -4.11 -5.58
C ASP A 187 -7.78 -5.33 -5.13
N TRP A 188 -7.10 -6.33 -4.58
CA TRP A 188 -7.72 -7.58 -4.13
C TRP A 188 -8.71 -7.37 -2.99
N THR A 189 -8.43 -6.49 -2.03
CA THR A 189 -9.36 -6.21 -0.91
C THR A 189 -10.71 -5.72 -1.42
N ALA A 190 -10.72 -4.86 -2.44
CA ALA A 190 -11.96 -4.39 -3.06
C ALA A 190 -12.68 -5.52 -3.79
N ALA A 191 -11.95 -6.41 -4.49
CA ALA A 191 -12.51 -7.56 -5.19
C ALA A 191 -13.17 -8.56 -4.21
N PHE A 192 -12.45 -8.97 -3.16
CA PHE A 192 -12.99 -9.87 -2.12
C PHE A 192 -14.17 -9.24 -1.36
N THR A 193 -14.11 -7.95 -1.05
CA THR A 193 -15.22 -7.21 -0.44
C THR A 193 -16.47 -7.22 -1.32
N ALA A 194 -16.31 -7.09 -2.64
CA ALA A 194 -17.43 -7.15 -3.58
C ALA A 194 -18.13 -8.52 -3.56
N VAL A 195 -17.37 -9.60 -3.41
CA VAL A 195 -17.94 -10.95 -3.26
C VAL A 195 -18.63 -11.10 -1.90
N MET A 196 -17.98 -10.71 -0.80
CA MET A 196 -18.59 -10.77 0.53
C MET A 196 -19.87 -9.95 0.67
N SER A 197 -19.97 -8.82 -0.04
CA SER A 197 -21.16 -7.96 -0.03
C SER A 197 -22.26 -8.43 -1.00
N GLY A 198 -22.03 -9.49 -1.80
CA GLY A 198 -22.96 -9.97 -2.83
C GLY A 198 -23.03 -9.04 -4.06
N GLN A 199 -22.04 -8.17 -4.24
CA GLN A 199 -21.90 -7.42 -5.49
C GLN A 199 -21.35 -8.30 -6.61
N CYS A 200 -20.51 -9.28 -6.29
CA CYS A 200 -20.04 -10.32 -7.18
C CYS A 200 -20.31 -11.69 -6.55
N GLU A 201 -20.38 -12.72 -7.37
CA GLU A 201 -20.68 -14.09 -6.96
C GLU A 201 -19.43 -14.94 -6.70
N GLY A 202 -18.28 -14.55 -7.30
CA GLY A 202 -16.98 -15.20 -7.09
C GLY A 202 -15.82 -14.25 -7.37
N VAL A 203 -14.63 -14.64 -6.95
CA VAL A 203 -13.34 -13.98 -7.26
C VAL A 203 -12.40 -15.00 -7.89
N VAL A 204 -11.57 -14.56 -8.84
CA VAL A 204 -10.43 -15.32 -9.36
C VAL A 204 -9.18 -14.55 -9.01
N CYS A 205 -8.24 -15.23 -8.35
CA CYS A 205 -7.02 -14.63 -7.79
C CYS A 205 -5.88 -15.64 -7.80
N ASP A 206 -4.65 -15.17 -7.70
CA ASP A 206 -3.50 -16.04 -7.46
C ASP A 206 -3.72 -16.86 -6.18
N LEU A 207 -3.55 -18.16 -6.26
CA LEU A 207 -3.92 -19.09 -5.19
C LEU A 207 -3.27 -18.77 -3.84
N PRO A 208 -1.97 -18.42 -3.74
CA PRO A 208 -1.36 -18.08 -2.44
C PRO A 208 -1.95 -16.82 -1.81
N VAL A 209 -2.30 -15.82 -2.62
CA VAL A 209 -3.00 -14.60 -2.16
C VAL A 209 -4.40 -14.96 -1.69
N GLU A 210 -5.11 -15.77 -2.47
CA GLU A 210 -6.48 -16.21 -2.18
C GLU A 210 -6.54 -17.00 -0.87
N GLN A 211 -5.62 -17.96 -0.67
CA GLN A 211 -5.50 -18.75 0.55
C GLN A 211 -5.32 -17.85 1.78
N TRP A 212 -4.41 -16.88 1.69
CA TRP A 212 -4.20 -15.95 2.78
C TRP A 212 -5.42 -15.08 3.04
N MET A 213 -6.04 -14.50 1.99
CA MET A 213 -7.23 -13.64 2.10
C MET A 213 -8.40 -14.37 2.75
N VAL A 214 -8.68 -15.60 2.32
CA VAL A 214 -9.77 -16.42 2.85
C VAL A 214 -9.50 -16.84 4.29
N SER A 215 -8.27 -17.17 4.63
CA SER A 215 -7.91 -17.63 5.98
C SER A 215 -7.84 -16.49 7.00
N ASN A 216 -7.41 -15.29 6.60
CA ASN A 216 -7.10 -14.20 7.54
C ASN A 216 -8.13 -13.05 7.52
N SER A 217 -8.61 -12.64 6.34
CA SER A 217 -9.44 -11.43 6.20
C SER A 217 -10.89 -11.71 5.82
N PHE A 218 -11.14 -12.73 5.01
CA PHE A 218 -12.45 -13.05 4.45
C PHE A 218 -12.91 -14.47 4.81
N THR A 219 -12.87 -14.80 6.10
CA THR A 219 -13.19 -16.13 6.65
C THR A 219 -14.60 -16.66 6.35
N GLY A 220 -15.49 -15.81 5.83
CA GLY A 220 -16.81 -16.19 5.31
C GLY A 220 -16.79 -16.73 3.87
N MET A 221 -15.62 -16.79 3.25
CA MET A 221 -15.42 -17.32 1.90
C MET A 221 -14.76 -18.70 1.94
N GLN A 222 -14.82 -19.39 0.82
CA GLN A 222 -14.17 -20.69 0.60
C GLN A 222 -13.57 -20.74 -0.80
N ILE A 223 -12.40 -21.35 -0.94
CA ILE A 223 -11.82 -21.70 -2.23
C ILE A 223 -12.56 -22.92 -2.74
N ILE A 224 -13.15 -22.81 -3.93
CA ILE A 224 -13.93 -23.90 -4.54
C ILE A 224 -13.13 -24.72 -5.54
N GLU A 225 -12.08 -24.13 -6.12
CA GLU A 225 -11.22 -24.82 -7.08
C GLU A 225 -9.84 -24.16 -7.16
N GLU A 226 -8.79 -24.99 -7.18
CA GLU A 226 -7.44 -24.60 -7.57
C GLU A 226 -7.26 -24.92 -9.06
N ILE A 227 -6.75 -23.94 -9.81
CA ILE A 227 -6.55 -24.07 -11.25
C ILE A 227 -5.04 -24.12 -11.52
N PRO A 228 -4.53 -25.29 -11.92
CA PRO A 228 -3.09 -25.47 -12.18
C PRO A 228 -2.69 -24.74 -13.48
N THR A 229 -2.38 -23.46 -13.39
CA THR A 229 -1.91 -22.64 -14.52
C THR A 229 -0.40 -22.76 -14.74
N GLY A 230 0.35 -23.18 -13.71
CA GLY A 230 1.82 -23.25 -13.77
C GLY A 230 2.48 -21.89 -13.94
N GLU A 231 1.88 -20.86 -13.39
CA GLU A 231 2.40 -19.49 -13.38
C GLU A 231 3.62 -19.36 -12.47
N GLN A 232 4.47 -18.39 -12.79
CA GLN A 232 5.66 -18.09 -11.99
C GLN A 232 5.75 -16.59 -11.73
N PHE A 233 6.06 -16.20 -10.51
CA PHE A 233 6.30 -14.81 -10.14
C PHE A 233 7.76 -14.44 -10.39
N GLY A 234 7.97 -13.26 -10.99
CA GLY A 234 9.28 -12.70 -11.28
C GLY A 234 9.39 -11.22 -10.90
N ILE A 235 10.62 -10.76 -10.76
CA ILE A 235 10.96 -9.35 -10.58
C ILE A 235 11.16 -8.74 -11.96
N ALA A 236 10.30 -7.78 -12.32
CA ALA A 236 10.38 -7.09 -13.61
C ALA A 236 11.51 -6.05 -13.63
N VAL A 237 12.26 -6.00 -14.73
CA VAL A 237 13.38 -5.07 -14.96
C VAL A 237 13.22 -4.44 -16.34
N SER A 238 13.71 -3.21 -16.53
CA SER A 238 13.71 -2.58 -17.87
C SER A 238 14.66 -3.32 -18.81
N LYS A 239 14.22 -3.60 -20.04
CA LYS A 239 15.08 -4.18 -21.10
C LYS A 239 16.28 -3.32 -21.47
N ASP A 240 16.25 -2.05 -21.14
CA ASP A 240 17.37 -1.13 -21.34
C ASP A 240 18.46 -1.29 -20.25
N ASN A 241 18.23 -2.15 -19.23
CA ASN A 241 19.13 -2.37 -18.10
C ASN A 241 19.39 -3.87 -17.82
N PRO A 242 19.83 -4.65 -18.81
CA PRO A 242 20.02 -6.10 -18.66
C PRO A 242 21.04 -6.48 -17.59
N GLY A 243 22.02 -5.62 -17.32
CA GLY A 243 22.99 -5.87 -16.24
C GLY A 243 22.36 -5.84 -14.85
N LEU A 244 21.22 -5.16 -14.66
CA LEU A 244 20.47 -5.21 -13.39
C LEU A 244 19.75 -6.55 -13.25
N THR A 245 19.19 -7.09 -14.33
CA THR A 245 18.61 -8.44 -14.33
C THR A 245 19.64 -9.48 -13.91
N GLU A 246 20.83 -9.48 -14.54
CA GLU A 246 21.94 -10.39 -14.21
C GLU A 246 22.38 -10.27 -12.74
N ALA A 247 22.44 -9.04 -12.20
CA ALA A 247 22.83 -8.80 -10.81
C ALA A 247 21.78 -9.30 -9.81
N ILE A 248 20.48 -9.18 -10.14
CA ILE A 248 19.39 -9.70 -9.31
C ILE A 248 19.38 -11.23 -9.35
N ASP A 249 19.61 -11.84 -10.51
CA ASP A 249 19.69 -13.30 -10.67
C ASP A 249 20.85 -13.88 -9.85
N GLU A 250 22.02 -13.22 -9.88
CA GLU A 250 23.18 -13.62 -9.08
C GLU A 250 22.87 -13.53 -7.58
N ALA A 251 22.29 -12.41 -7.12
CA ALA A 251 21.88 -12.23 -5.73
C ALA A 251 20.84 -13.26 -5.28
N LEU A 252 19.82 -13.53 -6.11
CA LEU A 252 18.79 -14.52 -5.81
C LEU A 252 19.36 -15.95 -5.75
N ALA A 253 20.32 -16.27 -6.64
CA ALA A 253 21.02 -17.55 -6.61
C ALA A 253 21.85 -17.75 -5.33
N ASP A 254 22.55 -16.71 -4.87
CA ASP A 254 23.33 -16.73 -3.64
C ASP A 254 22.43 -16.88 -2.40
N ILE A 255 21.30 -16.15 -2.33
CA ILE A 255 20.32 -16.23 -1.24
C ILE A 255 19.69 -17.64 -1.18
N ARG A 256 19.45 -18.28 -2.33
CA ARG A 256 18.97 -19.67 -2.38
C ARG A 256 20.06 -20.66 -1.97
N ALA A 257 21.30 -20.47 -2.41
CA ALA A 257 22.41 -21.38 -2.14
C ALA A 257 22.80 -21.43 -0.66
N ASP A 258 22.62 -20.33 0.08
CA ASP A 258 22.94 -20.26 1.51
C ASP A 258 21.73 -20.55 2.42
N GLY A 259 20.54 -20.82 1.84
CA GLY A 259 19.33 -21.24 2.54
C GLY A 259 18.48 -20.10 3.13
N ARG A 260 18.86 -18.83 2.94
CA ARG A 260 18.05 -17.68 3.39
C ARG A 260 16.68 -17.64 2.70
N TYR A 261 16.61 -18.00 1.44
CA TYR A 261 15.33 -18.08 0.72
C TYR A 261 14.38 -19.12 1.32
N ASP A 262 14.91 -20.32 1.61
CA ASP A 262 14.10 -21.41 2.16
C ASP A 262 13.58 -21.02 3.56
N ALA A 263 14.41 -20.40 4.38
CA ALA A 263 14.02 -19.91 5.70
C ALA A 263 12.94 -18.82 5.62
N LEU A 264 13.07 -17.86 4.69
CA LEU A 264 12.06 -16.84 4.45
C LEU A 264 10.74 -17.44 3.95
N TYR A 265 10.82 -18.40 3.04
CA TYR A 265 9.63 -19.07 2.50
C TYR A 265 8.90 -19.86 3.59
N GLU A 266 9.62 -20.57 4.43
CA GLU A 266 9.07 -21.32 5.57
C GLU A 266 8.43 -20.37 6.61
N GLU A 267 9.06 -19.22 6.87
CA GLU A 267 8.51 -18.21 7.78
C GLU A 267 7.13 -17.70 7.33
N TRP A 268 6.96 -17.46 6.02
CA TRP A 268 5.72 -16.88 5.50
C TRP A 268 4.64 -17.91 5.16
N PHE A 269 5.03 -19.10 4.69
CA PHE A 269 4.09 -20.11 4.16
C PHE A 269 4.04 -21.41 4.97
N GLY A 270 4.89 -21.55 5.99
CA GLY A 270 4.88 -22.68 6.91
C GLY A 270 5.31 -24.02 6.30
N VAL A 271 5.85 -24.02 5.08
CA VAL A 271 6.38 -25.23 4.39
C VAL A 271 7.61 -24.85 3.60
N ALA A 272 8.59 -25.76 3.51
CA ALA A 272 9.74 -25.55 2.62
C ALA A 272 9.29 -25.51 1.14
N PRO A 273 9.94 -24.69 0.28
CA PRO A 273 9.61 -24.61 -1.14
C PRO A 273 9.72 -25.99 -1.81
N SER A 274 8.75 -26.33 -2.66
CA SER A 274 8.83 -27.57 -3.45
C SER A 274 10.04 -27.55 -4.37
N SER A 275 10.83 -28.62 -4.39
CA SER A 275 12.11 -28.72 -5.11
C SER A 275 12.02 -28.66 -6.64
N ASP A 276 10.86 -28.32 -7.22
CA ASP A 276 10.61 -28.28 -8.66
C ASP A 276 10.76 -26.88 -9.29
N ALA A 277 10.99 -25.84 -8.50
CA ALA A 277 11.18 -24.47 -9.00
C ALA A 277 12.68 -24.18 -9.23
N GLY A 278 13.18 -24.51 -10.37
CA GLY A 278 14.45 -23.94 -10.88
C GLY A 278 15.57 -24.90 -11.25
N GLY A 279 15.76 -25.09 -12.55
CA GLY A 279 17.09 -25.30 -13.13
C GLY A 279 17.60 -26.74 -13.20
N ALA A 280 17.50 -27.29 -14.37
CA ALA A 280 18.28 -28.50 -14.77
C ALA A 280 19.79 -28.34 -14.49
N GLY A 281 20.31 -29.21 -13.61
CA GLY A 281 21.72 -29.61 -13.71
C GLY A 281 22.55 -29.52 -12.47
N LYS A 282 22.66 -30.60 -11.74
CA LYS A 282 23.85 -31.44 -11.57
C LYS A 282 23.72 -32.31 -10.33
N ASP A 283 23.75 -33.61 -10.57
CA ASP A 283 23.98 -34.63 -9.55
C ASP A 283 25.20 -34.28 -8.69
N GLY A 284 24.95 -34.11 -7.39
CA GLY A 284 25.95 -33.94 -6.36
C GLY A 284 25.47 -34.59 -5.08
N ASP A 285 25.73 -35.90 -4.96
CA ASP A 285 25.66 -36.68 -3.73
C ASP A 285 26.38 -35.93 -2.59
N GLY A 286 25.65 -35.46 -1.59
CA GLY A 286 26.17 -34.78 -0.42
C GLY A 286 25.27 -34.97 0.79
N SER A 287 25.13 -36.24 1.22
CA SER A 287 24.62 -36.59 2.56
C SER A 287 25.37 -35.80 3.63
N ALA A 288 24.77 -34.73 4.13
CA ALA A 288 25.15 -34.15 5.41
C ALA A 288 24.29 -34.79 6.48
N SER A 289 24.75 -35.90 7.01
CA SER A 289 24.30 -36.46 8.27
C SER A 289 24.65 -35.49 9.41
N ALA A 290 23.72 -34.74 9.92
CA ALA A 290 23.82 -34.17 11.26
C ALA A 290 23.72 -35.31 12.29
N ASP A 291 24.84 -35.72 12.80
CA ASP A 291 24.98 -36.60 13.94
C ASP A 291 24.64 -35.75 15.19
N THR A 292 23.37 -35.65 15.56
CA THR A 292 22.90 -35.14 16.86
C THR A 292 22.38 -36.30 17.68
N GLY A 293 23.21 -36.74 18.60
CA GLY A 293 22.83 -37.74 19.56
C GLY A 293 21.70 -37.28 20.48
N GLY A 294 20.56 -37.87 20.34
CA GLY A 294 19.67 -38.34 21.41
C GLY A 294 18.86 -37.31 22.20
N SER A 295 18.59 -36.07 21.78
CA SER A 295 17.66 -35.20 22.51
C SER A 295 16.86 -34.29 21.58
N LEU A 296 15.61 -33.95 21.98
CA LEU A 296 14.74 -33.02 21.30
C LEU A 296 15.44 -31.66 21.17
N ALA A 297 15.45 -31.09 19.97
CA ALA A 297 16.04 -29.78 19.65
C ALA A 297 14.93 -28.79 19.30
N VAL A 298 14.84 -27.65 19.97
CA VAL A 298 13.95 -26.55 19.61
C VAL A 298 14.56 -25.80 18.45
N THR A 299 13.87 -25.75 17.31
CA THR A 299 14.35 -25.16 16.08
C THR A 299 13.86 -23.72 15.89
N SER A 300 12.63 -23.44 16.30
CA SER A 300 11.99 -22.15 16.14
C SER A 300 11.05 -21.82 17.28
N ALA A 301 10.89 -20.55 17.62
CA ALA A 301 9.77 -20.03 18.41
C ALA A 301 9.48 -18.62 17.97
N SER A 302 8.31 -18.40 17.42
CA SER A 302 7.82 -17.10 17.01
C SER A 302 6.43 -16.85 17.61
N ALA A 303 6.10 -15.60 17.87
CA ALA A 303 4.75 -15.25 18.27
C ALA A 303 4.30 -14.06 17.40
N LYS A 304 3.15 -14.21 16.77
CA LYS A 304 2.55 -13.18 15.92
C LYS A 304 1.28 -12.69 16.61
N SER A 305 1.08 -11.39 16.66
CA SER A 305 -0.23 -10.85 16.99
C SER A 305 -1.20 -11.23 15.85
N ASN A 306 -2.39 -11.71 16.20
CA ASN A 306 -3.40 -12.14 15.23
C ASN A 306 -3.89 -11.00 14.31
N GLU A 307 -3.45 -9.74 14.52
CA GLU A 307 -4.01 -8.56 13.84
C GLU A 307 -2.99 -7.69 13.10
N ASP A 308 -1.69 -7.75 13.41
CA ASP A 308 -0.73 -6.72 12.95
C ASP A 308 0.41 -7.22 12.05
N GLY A 309 0.54 -8.52 11.78
CA GLY A 309 1.56 -9.08 10.87
C GLY A 309 3.03 -8.79 11.23
N GLY A 310 3.28 -8.10 12.34
CA GLY A 310 4.62 -7.67 12.75
C GLY A 310 5.43 -8.77 13.43
N THR A 311 6.76 -8.65 13.36
CA THR A 311 7.72 -9.57 13.98
C THR A 311 7.83 -9.40 15.51
N SER A 312 7.25 -8.35 16.10
CA SER A 312 7.27 -8.10 17.54
C SER A 312 5.90 -8.35 18.17
N VAL A 313 5.90 -9.08 19.28
CA VAL A 313 4.71 -9.34 20.09
C VAL A 313 4.39 -8.15 20.98
N LEU A 314 3.11 -7.84 21.14
CA LEU A 314 2.66 -6.81 22.06
C LEU A 314 2.46 -7.41 23.47
N GLY A 315 3.19 -6.88 24.44
CA GLY A 315 3.10 -7.34 25.82
C GLY A 315 1.72 -7.09 26.43
N GLY A 316 1.19 -8.09 27.14
CA GLY A 316 -0.13 -8.04 27.78
C GLY A 316 -1.31 -8.24 26.83
N ILE A 317 -1.07 -8.57 25.56
CA ILE A 317 -2.10 -8.82 24.54
C ILE A 317 -2.05 -10.29 24.14
N ALA A 318 -3.23 -10.89 23.96
CA ALA A 318 -3.32 -12.28 23.49
C ALA A 318 -2.78 -12.39 22.07
N THR A 319 -1.91 -13.37 21.84
CA THR A 319 -1.23 -13.62 20.58
C THR A 319 -1.23 -15.10 20.25
N ARG A 320 -0.81 -15.46 19.06
CA ARG A 320 -0.54 -16.84 18.67
C ARG A 320 0.96 -17.12 18.81
N LEU A 321 1.31 -18.18 19.55
CA LEU A 321 2.66 -18.72 19.65
C LEU A 321 2.80 -19.87 18.67
N THR A 322 3.80 -19.83 17.81
CA THR A 322 4.25 -20.97 17.01
C THR A 322 5.60 -21.41 17.54
N TRP A 323 5.67 -22.67 17.99
CA TRP A 323 6.87 -23.28 18.57
C TRP A 323 7.19 -24.56 17.83
N GLU A 324 8.41 -24.70 17.38
CA GLU A 324 8.85 -25.82 16.56
C GLU A 324 10.05 -26.52 17.16
N ALA A 325 10.08 -27.84 17.02
CA ALA A 325 11.17 -28.66 17.51
C ALA A 325 11.32 -29.91 16.64
N THR A 326 12.51 -30.49 16.63
CA THR A 326 12.77 -31.80 16.05
C THR A 326 13.08 -32.80 17.13
N THR A 327 12.39 -33.94 17.15
CA THR A 327 12.66 -35.03 18.09
C THR A 327 14.02 -35.67 17.75
N GLY A 328 14.76 -36.08 18.83
CA GLY A 328 16.01 -36.81 18.63
C GLY A 328 15.81 -38.12 17.86
N ALA A 329 16.78 -38.52 17.06
CA ALA A 329 16.68 -39.65 16.10
C ALA A 329 16.21 -40.98 16.70
N THR A 330 16.34 -41.19 18.03
CA THR A 330 15.95 -42.42 18.73
C THR A 330 14.92 -42.19 19.83
N GLU A 331 14.46 -40.97 20.02
CA GLU A 331 13.64 -40.54 21.11
C GLU A 331 12.15 -40.46 20.70
N GLN A 332 11.30 -41.14 21.43
CA GLN A 332 9.86 -41.09 21.21
C GLN A 332 9.22 -40.18 22.26
N VAL A 333 8.55 -39.10 21.79
CA VAL A 333 7.94 -38.11 22.66
C VAL A 333 6.46 -38.42 22.85
N SER A 334 6.00 -38.47 24.10
CA SER A 334 4.58 -38.73 24.46
C SER A 334 3.83 -37.47 24.82
N SER A 335 4.47 -36.48 25.45
CA SER A 335 3.86 -35.21 25.76
C SER A 335 4.87 -34.05 25.79
N ILE A 336 4.42 -32.85 25.46
CA ILE A 336 5.20 -31.62 25.58
C ILE A 336 4.40 -30.61 26.39
N ARG A 337 5.06 -29.98 27.39
CA ARG A 337 4.47 -28.92 28.20
C ARG A 337 5.28 -27.64 27.99
N LEU A 338 4.66 -26.62 27.41
CA LEU A 338 5.26 -25.29 27.25
C LEU A 338 5.07 -24.45 28.53
N THR A 339 6.07 -23.67 28.88
CA THR A 339 6.07 -22.72 29.99
C THR A 339 6.44 -21.35 29.49
N LEU A 340 5.53 -20.39 29.68
CA LEU A 340 5.75 -19.01 29.32
C LEU A 340 6.66 -18.28 30.33
N PRO A 341 7.32 -17.20 29.93
CA PRO A 341 8.13 -16.38 30.82
C PRO A 341 7.29 -15.80 31.99
N GLU A 342 7.95 -15.41 33.09
CA GLU A 342 7.30 -14.86 34.27
C GLU A 342 6.44 -13.64 33.94
N GLY A 343 5.14 -13.71 34.24
CA GLY A 343 4.14 -12.70 33.87
C GLY A 343 3.38 -13.00 32.58
N GLY A 344 3.75 -14.05 31.87
CA GLY A 344 2.96 -14.59 30.74
C GLY A 344 1.83 -15.53 31.25
N SER A 345 0.81 -15.71 30.42
CA SER A 345 -0.31 -16.60 30.72
C SER A 345 -0.95 -17.17 29.46
N PHE A 346 -1.55 -18.35 29.60
CA PHE A 346 -2.43 -18.95 28.61
C PHE A 346 -3.88 -18.56 28.97
N GLN A 347 -4.54 -17.76 28.12
CA GLN A 347 -5.94 -17.32 28.28
C GLN A 347 -6.83 -17.98 27.24
N ASP A 348 -7.80 -18.80 27.69
CA ASP A 348 -8.76 -19.54 26.83
C ASP A 348 -8.10 -20.18 25.59
N SER A 349 -6.88 -20.69 25.81
CA SER A 349 -5.99 -21.12 24.73
C SER A 349 -6.51 -22.37 24.07
N GLN A 350 -6.57 -22.32 22.73
CA GLN A 350 -6.68 -23.51 21.89
C GLN A 350 -5.29 -23.79 21.32
N ALA A 351 -4.87 -25.02 21.34
CA ALA A 351 -3.61 -25.41 20.73
C ALA A 351 -3.85 -26.42 19.62
N THR A 352 -3.15 -26.24 18.52
CA THR A 352 -3.12 -27.17 17.39
C THR A 352 -1.68 -27.67 17.27
N VAL A 353 -1.49 -28.97 17.19
CA VAL A 353 -0.19 -29.56 16.98
C VAL A 353 -0.15 -30.34 15.70
N VAL A 354 0.89 -30.10 14.95
CA VAL A 354 1.14 -30.78 13.69
C VAL A 354 2.45 -31.52 13.82
N ALA A 355 2.40 -32.85 13.69
CA ALA A 355 3.58 -33.69 13.53
C ALA A 355 3.80 -33.97 12.04
N VAL A 356 4.98 -33.67 11.54
CA VAL A 356 5.35 -33.94 10.15
C VAL A 356 6.32 -35.10 10.11
N GLU A 357 5.85 -36.26 9.67
CA GLU A 357 6.67 -37.44 9.38
C GLU A 357 6.70 -37.64 7.87
N GLY A 358 7.76 -37.21 7.21
CA GLY A 358 7.86 -37.22 5.77
C GLY A 358 6.81 -36.33 5.11
N LEU A 359 5.92 -36.92 4.29
CA LEU A 359 4.79 -36.22 3.62
C LEU A 359 3.46 -36.34 4.37
N THR A 360 3.44 -36.90 5.58
CA THR A 360 2.21 -37.14 6.33
C THR A 360 2.07 -36.13 7.46
N ARG A 361 0.99 -35.33 7.43
CA ARG A 361 0.60 -34.39 8.49
C ARG A 361 -0.43 -35.05 9.39
N THR A 362 -0.21 -35.07 10.69
CA THR A 362 -1.15 -35.58 11.69
C THR A 362 -1.48 -34.48 12.69
N GLU A 363 -2.75 -34.10 12.80
CA GLU A 363 -3.23 -33.22 13.86
C GLU A 363 -3.40 -34.00 15.17
N LEU A 364 -2.91 -33.46 16.28
CA LEU A 364 -2.95 -34.06 17.61
C LEU A 364 -3.90 -33.27 18.52
N ASP A 365 -4.63 -33.98 19.41
CA ASP A 365 -5.50 -33.36 20.42
C ASP A 365 -4.65 -32.70 21.53
N VAL A 366 -4.99 -31.46 21.91
CA VAL A 366 -4.17 -30.66 22.82
C VAL A 366 -5.00 -29.94 23.91
N GLU A 367 -4.52 -29.96 25.15
CA GLU A 367 -4.92 -29.05 26.24
C GLU A 367 -3.88 -27.91 26.36
N ALA A 368 -4.30 -26.67 26.48
CA ALA A 368 -3.60 -25.38 26.33
C ALA A 368 -2.12 -25.23 26.75
N SER A 369 -1.56 -26.11 27.56
CA SER A 369 -0.13 -26.10 27.92
C SER A 369 0.54 -27.45 27.75
N ILE A 370 -0.22 -28.47 27.37
CA ILE A 370 0.23 -29.87 27.33
C ILE A 370 -0.24 -30.44 25.98
N VAL A 371 0.73 -30.85 25.18
CA VAL A 371 0.51 -31.66 23.99
C VAL A 371 0.59 -33.11 24.44
N ASP A 372 -0.53 -33.80 24.49
CA ASP A 372 -0.57 -35.22 24.89
C ASP A 372 -0.90 -36.04 23.63
N SER A 373 0.02 -36.84 23.17
CA SER A 373 -0.15 -37.69 22.00
C SER A 373 -0.65 -39.08 22.44
N SER A 374 -1.78 -39.51 21.88
CA SER A 374 -2.31 -40.85 22.09
C SER A 374 -1.36 -41.95 21.55
N GLU A 375 -0.50 -41.62 20.61
CA GLU A 375 0.61 -42.45 20.13
C GLU A 375 1.91 -41.66 20.25
N PRO A 376 3.03 -42.23 20.77
CA PRO A 376 4.29 -41.52 20.87
C PRO A 376 4.81 -41.05 19.52
N VAL A 377 5.23 -39.79 19.44
CA VAL A 377 5.82 -39.21 18.21
C VAL A 377 7.18 -39.85 17.96
N PRO A 378 7.44 -40.39 16.76
CA PRO A 378 8.68 -41.07 16.45
C PRO A 378 9.91 -40.15 16.51
N GLY A 379 11.10 -40.75 16.67
CA GLY A 379 12.35 -39.99 16.57
C GLY A 379 12.62 -39.46 15.17
N GLY A 380 13.18 -38.24 15.10
CA GLY A 380 13.48 -37.52 13.83
C GLY A 380 12.27 -36.80 13.23
N THR A 381 11.16 -36.71 13.97
CA THR A 381 9.95 -36.00 13.50
C THR A 381 10.04 -34.51 13.84
N GLN A 382 9.65 -33.66 12.91
CA GLN A 382 9.46 -32.23 13.15
C GLN A 382 8.07 -32.00 13.76
N LEU A 383 8.04 -31.25 14.85
CA LEU A 383 6.83 -30.88 15.59
C LEU A 383 6.62 -29.36 15.44
N SER A 384 5.44 -28.96 15.04
CA SER A 384 5.00 -27.56 15.08
C SER A 384 3.81 -27.45 16.05
N VAL A 385 3.93 -26.63 17.06
CA VAL A 385 2.93 -26.39 18.10
C VAL A 385 2.44 -24.96 17.98
N GLU A 386 1.21 -24.78 17.51
CA GLU A 386 0.54 -23.49 17.48
C GLU A 386 -0.40 -23.35 18.67
N VAL A 387 -0.23 -22.30 19.46
CA VAL A 387 -1.07 -22.01 20.64
C VAL A 387 -1.67 -20.62 20.51
N GLU A 388 -2.98 -20.53 20.38
CA GLU A 388 -3.72 -19.26 20.39
C GLU A 388 -4.01 -18.81 21.83
N GLY A 389 -4.21 -17.51 22.05
CA GLY A 389 -4.54 -16.96 23.36
C GLY A 389 -3.35 -16.89 24.32
N VAL A 390 -2.13 -16.88 23.80
CA VAL A 390 -0.92 -16.69 24.61
C VAL A 390 -0.71 -15.22 24.91
N VAL A 391 -0.49 -14.87 26.18
CA VAL A 391 -0.20 -13.50 26.61
C VAL A 391 1.22 -13.43 27.14
N PHE A 392 2.07 -12.65 26.50
CA PHE A 392 3.44 -12.38 26.96
C PHE A 392 3.44 -11.26 28.03
N PRO A 393 4.52 -11.16 28.85
CA PRO A 393 4.65 -10.08 29.84
C PRO A 393 4.46 -8.69 29.22
N SER A 394 3.82 -7.76 29.94
CA SER A 394 3.54 -6.40 29.44
C SER A 394 4.79 -5.53 29.29
N ALA A 395 5.91 -5.88 29.88
CA ALA A 395 7.16 -5.15 29.78
C ALA A 395 7.86 -5.49 28.46
N ALA A 396 8.39 -4.47 27.77
CA ALA A 396 9.23 -4.70 26.59
C ALA A 396 10.50 -5.48 26.94
N GLY A 397 10.87 -6.44 26.10
CA GLY A 397 12.04 -7.28 26.32
C GLY A 397 12.13 -8.42 25.30
N ALA A 398 13.20 -9.20 25.40
CA ALA A 398 13.35 -10.46 24.67
C ALA A 398 13.09 -11.60 25.65
N TYR A 399 12.14 -12.45 25.32
CA TYR A 399 11.71 -13.55 26.17
C TYR A 399 11.91 -14.89 25.47
N THR A 400 12.14 -15.97 26.26
CA THR A 400 12.21 -17.33 25.74
C THR A 400 11.06 -18.16 26.29
N VAL A 401 10.62 -19.14 25.54
CA VAL A 401 9.66 -20.17 25.97
C VAL A 401 10.46 -21.38 26.41
N THR A 402 10.14 -21.91 27.55
CA THR A 402 10.76 -23.10 28.17
C THR A 402 9.70 -24.18 28.37
N GLY A 403 10.06 -25.29 28.95
CA GLY A 403 9.09 -26.33 29.28
C GLY A 403 9.72 -27.66 29.58
N THR A 404 8.88 -28.72 29.61
CA THR A 404 9.30 -30.09 29.77
C THR A 404 8.65 -30.98 28.71
N TYR A 405 9.28 -32.10 28.39
CA TYR A 405 8.69 -33.12 27.55
C TYR A 405 8.83 -34.49 28.19
N THR A 406 7.89 -35.38 27.91
CA THR A 406 7.89 -36.75 28.45
C THR A 406 8.15 -37.73 27.31
N THR A 407 9.09 -38.62 27.51
CA THR A 407 9.40 -39.70 26.57
C THR A 407 8.46 -40.90 26.75
N SER A 408 8.38 -41.79 25.76
CA SER A 408 7.50 -42.96 25.78
C SER A 408 7.82 -43.97 26.92
N ASP A 409 9.03 -43.90 27.50
CA ASP A 409 9.43 -44.68 28.69
C ASP A 409 9.08 -43.99 30.01
N GLY A 410 8.45 -42.81 29.96
CA GLY A 410 7.98 -42.05 31.12
C GLY A 410 9.03 -41.17 31.76
N ALA A 411 10.17 -40.93 31.14
CA ALA A 411 11.15 -39.95 31.62
C ALA A 411 10.69 -38.54 31.30
N GLU A 412 10.70 -37.61 32.27
CA GLU A 412 10.43 -36.19 32.08
C GLU A 412 11.76 -35.46 31.96
N LEU A 413 11.93 -34.72 30.87
CA LEU A 413 13.15 -33.99 30.52
C LEU A 413 12.82 -32.52 30.27
N ASP A 414 13.77 -31.63 30.55
CA ASP A 414 13.62 -30.20 30.28
C ASP A 414 13.75 -29.92 28.77
N LEU A 415 12.89 -29.06 28.24
CA LEU A 415 13.03 -28.54 26.88
C LEU A 415 14.23 -27.57 26.82
N PRO A 416 15.03 -27.59 25.73
CA PRO A 416 15.97 -26.52 25.45
C PRO A 416 15.26 -25.17 25.44
N GLU A 417 15.98 -24.08 25.79
CA GLU A 417 15.43 -22.72 25.62
C GLU A 417 15.14 -22.44 24.16
N SER A 418 13.97 -21.86 23.87
CA SER A 418 13.61 -21.44 22.52
C SER A 418 14.45 -20.24 22.05
N PRO A 419 14.51 -19.97 20.75
CA PRO A 419 14.87 -18.65 20.25
C PRO A 419 14.10 -17.53 20.95
N THR A 420 14.69 -16.34 21.02
CA THR A 420 14.10 -15.21 21.73
C THR A 420 12.96 -14.57 20.94
N ILE A 421 11.84 -14.32 21.61
CA ILE A 421 10.68 -13.60 21.10
C ILE A 421 10.76 -12.15 21.59
N ALA A 422 10.77 -11.19 20.68
CA ALA A 422 10.79 -9.77 21.00
C ALA A 422 9.39 -9.30 21.42
N VAL A 423 9.28 -8.67 22.59
CA VAL A 423 8.02 -8.13 23.14
C VAL A 423 8.14 -6.62 23.26
N SER A 424 7.19 -5.88 22.71
CA SER A 424 7.08 -4.42 22.83
C SER A 424 5.95 -4.01 23.77
N GLU A 425 6.04 -2.80 24.35
CA GLU A 425 4.97 -2.27 25.19
C GLU A 425 3.72 -1.98 24.36
N SER A 426 2.54 -2.38 24.86
CA SER A 426 1.27 -2.07 24.22
C SER A 426 0.93 -0.58 24.32
N THR A 427 0.47 0.01 23.24
CA THR A 427 -0.01 1.40 23.21
C THR A 427 -1.39 1.50 23.87
N PHE A 428 -1.79 2.75 24.24
CA PHE A 428 -3.15 3.02 24.73
C PHE A 428 -4.25 2.51 23.76
N VAL A 429 -4.00 2.61 22.46
CA VAL A 429 -4.93 2.17 21.40
C VAL A 429 -5.13 0.67 21.46
N GLN A 430 -4.05 -0.08 21.55
CA GLN A 430 -4.06 -1.55 21.65
C GLN A 430 -4.72 -2.04 22.94
N ALA A 431 -4.43 -1.40 24.08
CA ALA A 431 -5.10 -1.69 25.33
C ALA A 431 -6.62 -1.43 25.27
N ALA A 432 -7.04 -0.39 24.53
CA ALA A 432 -8.46 -0.10 24.33
C ALA A 432 -9.13 -1.13 23.41
N VAL A 433 -8.44 -1.61 22.37
CA VAL A 433 -8.93 -2.69 21.49
C VAL A 433 -9.11 -3.97 22.31
N GLN A 434 -8.12 -4.39 23.05
CA GLN A 434 -8.19 -5.58 23.91
C GLN A 434 -9.33 -5.48 24.94
N TRP A 435 -9.54 -4.30 25.54
CA TRP A 435 -10.68 -4.11 26.43
C TRP A 435 -12.02 -4.30 25.71
N LEU A 436 -12.12 -3.83 24.43
CA LEU A 436 -13.32 -4.02 23.61
C LEU A 436 -13.54 -5.50 23.29
N ASP A 437 -12.50 -6.27 22.98
CA ASP A 437 -12.57 -7.70 22.65
C ASP A 437 -13.12 -8.51 23.84
N GLY A 438 -12.81 -8.12 25.07
CA GLY A 438 -13.37 -8.73 26.27
C GLY A 438 -14.84 -8.35 26.59
N GLN A 439 -15.56 -7.60 25.70
CA GLN A 439 -16.92 -7.14 25.99
C GLN A 439 -18.00 -7.95 25.26
N PRO A 440 -18.91 -8.66 25.93
CA PRO A 440 -19.95 -9.48 25.28
C PRO A 440 -20.89 -8.70 24.32
N TRP A 441 -21.02 -7.40 24.51
CA TRP A 441 -21.81 -6.56 23.59
C TRP A 441 -21.09 -6.34 22.26
N VAL A 442 -19.76 -6.38 22.24
CA VAL A 442 -18.96 -6.24 21.03
C VAL A 442 -19.10 -7.49 20.17
N ASP A 443 -19.12 -8.67 20.76
CA ASP A 443 -19.37 -9.93 20.05
C ASP A 443 -20.75 -9.91 19.40
N ALA A 444 -21.77 -9.51 20.14
CA ALA A 444 -23.13 -9.36 19.60
C ALA A 444 -23.24 -8.29 18.51
N TRP A 445 -22.41 -7.22 18.59
CA TRP A 445 -22.32 -6.18 17.58
C TRP A 445 -21.65 -6.71 16.30
N ASN A 446 -20.51 -7.36 16.44
CA ASN A 446 -19.73 -7.91 15.33
C ASN A 446 -20.43 -9.07 14.62
N ALA A 447 -21.27 -9.84 15.34
CA ALA A 447 -22.10 -10.89 14.77
C ALA A 447 -23.17 -10.36 13.79
N ASN A 448 -23.49 -9.05 13.80
CA ASN A 448 -24.33 -8.46 12.78
C ASN A 448 -23.50 -8.16 11.53
N PRO A 449 -23.80 -8.75 10.34
CA PRO A 449 -22.97 -8.61 9.13
C PRO A 449 -22.71 -7.14 8.72
N PHE A 450 -23.70 -6.27 8.86
CA PHE A 450 -23.51 -4.86 8.52
C PHE A 450 -22.65 -4.13 9.57
N LEU A 451 -22.93 -4.30 10.85
CA LEU A 451 -22.19 -3.61 11.91
C LEU A 451 -20.76 -4.10 12.03
N GLY A 452 -20.54 -5.42 11.90
CA GLY A 452 -19.22 -6.02 11.92
C GLY A 452 -18.34 -5.61 10.74
N MET A 453 -18.93 -5.40 9.55
CA MET A 453 -18.19 -4.99 8.36
C MET A 453 -17.96 -3.48 8.28
N PHE A 454 -18.93 -2.65 8.69
CA PHE A 454 -18.88 -1.20 8.46
C PHE A 454 -18.55 -0.37 9.71
N LEU A 455 -18.79 -0.89 10.90
CA LEU A 455 -18.70 -0.15 12.17
C LEU A 455 -18.13 -1.01 13.30
N ARG A 456 -17.12 -1.84 13.01
CA ARG A 456 -16.47 -2.68 14.02
C ARG A 456 -15.76 -1.81 15.06
N PRO A 457 -16.12 -1.91 16.35
CA PRO A 457 -15.64 -0.99 17.38
C PRO A 457 -14.11 -0.97 17.53
N GLN A 458 -13.46 -2.12 17.42
CA GLN A 458 -12.01 -2.27 17.47
C GLN A 458 -11.35 -1.44 16.36
N TYR A 459 -11.81 -1.61 15.13
CA TYR A 459 -11.27 -0.90 13.98
C TYR A 459 -11.60 0.58 13.94
N ILE A 460 -12.69 1.03 14.62
CA ILE A 460 -12.93 2.45 14.83
C ILE A 460 -11.81 3.07 15.68
N VAL A 461 -11.43 2.39 16.78
CA VAL A 461 -10.39 2.89 17.69
C VAL A 461 -9.03 2.91 17.00
N THR A 462 -8.64 1.83 16.34
CA THR A 462 -7.38 1.75 15.59
C THR A 462 -7.34 2.79 14.48
N SER A 463 -8.40 2.89 13.67
CA SER A 463 -8.47 3.87 12.56
C SER A 463 -8.40 5.31 13.04
N LEU A 464 -9.02 5.67 14.18
CA LEU A 464 -8.93 7.03 14.72
C LEU A 464 -7.48 7.44 15.03
N ALA A 465 -6.65 6.51 15.46
CA ALA A 465 -5.25 6.79 15.73
C ALA A 465 -4.41 6.83 14.42
N SER A 466 -4.49 5.78 13.61
CA SER A 466 -3.66 5.61 12.42
C SER A 466 -3.96 6.63 11.32
N LEU A 467 -5.24 6.97 11.10
CA LEU A 467 -5.63 7.93 10.07
C LEU A 467 -5.33 9.40 10.43
N PHE A 468 -4.97 9.70 11.68
CA PHE A 468 -4.68 11.07 12.10
C PHE A 468 -3.50 11.69 11.33
N GLN A 469 -2.48 10.91 11.03
CA GLN A 469 -1.32 11.35 10.24
C GLN A 469 -1.73 11.68 8.80
N GLY A 470 -2.46 10.80 8.13
CA GLY A 470 -2.98 11.02 6.77
C GLY A 470 -3.92 12.23 6.69
N TRP A 471 -4.74 12.45 7.74
CA TRP A 471 -5.57 13.63 7.86
C TRP A 471 -4.73 14.92 7.94
N GLY A 472 -3.62 14.89 8.70
CA GLY A 472 -2.65 15.96 8.74
C GLY A 472 -2.07 16.31 7.37
N THR A 473 -1.73 15.29 6.57
CA THR A 473 -1.24 15.46 5.19
C THR A 473 -2.31 16.11 4.29
N ALA A 474 -3.56 15.63 4.33
CA ALA A 474 -4.65 16.22 3.56
C ALA A 474 -4.90 17.70 3.91
N LEU A 475 -4.83 18.04 5.21
CA LEU A 475 -4.92 19.42 5.67
C LEU A 475 -3.73 20.27 5.20
N LEU A 476 -2.51 19.75 5.26
CA LEU A 476 -1.30 20.44 4.81
C LEU A 476 -1.37 20.77 3.31
N VAL A 477 -1.71 19.77 2.50
CA VAL A 477 -1.87 19.94 1.04
C VAL A 477 -2.89 21.03 0.72
N THR A 478 -4.03 21.02 1.41
CA THR A 478 -5.08 22.01 1.22
C THR A 478 -4.66 23.40 1.72
N ALA A 479 -4.03 23.47 2.90
CA ALA A 479 -3.61 24.72 3.53
C ALA A 479 -2.53 25.45 2.73
N ILE A 480 -1.72 24.74 1.95
CA ILE A 480 -0.71 25.32 1.05
C ILE A 480 -1.26 25.50 -0.36
N GLY A 481 -1.97 24.50 -0.90
CA GLY A 481 -2.45 24.48 -2.28
C GLY A 481 -3.47 25.58 -2.56
N PHE A 482 -4.41 25.82 -1.65
CA PHE A 482 -5.42 26.86 -1.85
C PHE A 482 -4.85 28.30 -1.86
N PRO A 483 -4.03 28.73 -0.87
CA PRO A 483 -3.36 30.03 -0.96
C PRO A 483 -2.49 30.20 -2.19
N LEU A 484 -1.83 29.15 -2.67
CA LEU A 484 -1.03 29.15 -3.89
C LEU A 484 -1.90 29.34 -5.15
N ALA A 485 -3.09 28.75 -5.17
CA ALA A 485 -4.04 28.88 -6.27
C ALA A 485 -4.57 30.32 -6.45
N VAL A 486 -4.75 31.08 -5.36
CA VAL A 486 -5.36 32.43 -5.39
C VAL A 486 -4.59 33.43 -6.27
N PRO A 487 -3.27 33.65 -6.13
CA PRO A 487 -2.53 34.58 -6.98
C PRO A 487 -2.51 34.14 -8.45
N ILE A 488 -2.42 32.82 -8.72
CA ILE A 488 -2.49 32.27 -10.08
C ILE A 488 -3.87 32.59 -10.68
N ALA A 489 -4.94 32.36 -9.93
CA ALA A 489 -6.31 32.63 -10.35
C ALA A 489 -6.54 34.12 -10.66
N LEU A 490 -6.05 35.03 -9.81
CA LEU A 490 -6.13 36.48 -10.03
C LEU A 490 -5.38 36.89 -11.32
N LEU A 491 -4.19 36.33 -11.57
CA LEU A 491 -3.45 36.57 -12.79
C LEU A 491 -4.28 36.21 -14.01
N PHE A 492 -4.82 35.00 -14.08
CA PHE A 492 -5.62 34.53 -15.21
C PHE A 492 -6.97 35.23 -15.33
N ALA A 493 -7.61 35.63 -14.22
CA ALA A 493 -8.80 36.46 -14.22
C ALA A 493 -8.52 37.83 -14.88
N PHE A 494 -7.42 38.53 -14.51
CA PHE A 494 -7.04 39.78 -15.12
C PHE A 494 -6.64 39.63 -16.57
N MET A 495 -5.94 38.58 -16.96
CA MET A 495 -5.61 38.28 -18.36
C MET A 495 -6.89 38.07 -19.18
N LYS A 496 -7.89 37.37 -18.64
CA LYS A 496 -9.16 37.09 -19.32
C LYS A 496 -10.01 38.35 -19.54
N ILE A 497 -10.00 39.29 -18.60
CA ILE A 497 -10.70 40.58 -18.69
C ILE A 497 -9.93 41.57 -19.58
N SER A 498 -8.65 41.30 -19.88
CA SER A 498 -7.79 42.20 -20.66
C SER A 498 -8.34 42.50 -22.04
N ARG A 499 -8.15 43.74 -22.53
CA ARG A 499 -8.45 44.14 -23.91
C ARG A 499 -7.49 43.54 -24.95
N ARG A 500 -6.33 43.02 -24.51
CA ARG A 500 -5.32 42.44 -25.39
C ARG A 500 -5.71 41.01 -25.77
N ARG A 501 -6.00 40.77 -27.06
CA ARG A 501 -6.52 39.49 -27.56
C ARG A 501 -5.62 38.29 -27.22
N TYR A 502 -4.30 38.46 -27.27
CA TYR A 502 -3.36 37.38 -26.94
C TYR A 502 -3.37 36.98 -25.46
N LEU A 503 -3.45 37.97 -24.51
CA LEU A 503 -3.56 37.66 -23.09
C LEU A 503 -4.87 36.94 -22.77
N ARG A 504 -5.96 37.40 -23.37
CA ARG A 504 -7.26 36.76 -23.24
C ARG A 504 -7.25 35.35 -23.83
N GLY A 505 -6.62 35.14 -25.00
CA GLY A 505 -6.48 33.83 -25.60
C GLY A 505 -5.78 32.83 -24.70
N ILE A 506 -4.62 33.19 -24.14
CA ILE A 506 -3.86 32.35 -23.18
C ILE A 506 -4.72 31.99 -21.96
N ALA A 507 -5.38 32.99 -21.35
CA ALA A 507 -6.22 32.75 -20.17
C ALA A 507 -7.42 31.84 -20.49
N VAL A 508 -8.08 32.04 -21.64
CA VAL A 508 -9.21 31.18 -22.04
C VAL A 508 -8.76 29.75 -22.29
N THR A 509 -7.61 29.55 -22.96
CA THR A 509 -7.06 28.20 -23.19
C THR A 509 -6.71 27.51 -21.87
N TYR A 510 -5.97 28.18 -20.97
CA TYR A 510 -5.62 27.67 -19.66
C TYR A 510 -6.85 27.23 -18.85
N ILE A 511 -7.81 28.14 -18.69
CA ILE A 511 -9.02 27.90 -17.90
C ILE A 511 -9.86 26.76 -18.50
N ASN A 512 -10.05 26.77 -19.83
CA ASN A 512 -10.87 25.75 -20.49
C ASN A 512 -10.21 24.37 -20.49
N LEU A 513 -8.88 24.30 -20.62
CA LEU A 513 -8.14 23.05 -20.58
C LEU A 513 -8.29 22.39 -19.20
N LEU A 514 -7.99 23.12 -18.14
CA LEU A 514 -8.00 22.56 -16.77
C LEU A 514 -9.41 22.28 -16.27
N ARG A 515 -10.40 23.09 -16.63
CA ARG A 515 -11.81 22.83 -16.28
C ARG A 515 -12.50 21.82 -17.20
N GLY A 516 -11.96 21.59 -18.38
CA GLY A 516 -12.52 20.67 -19.37
C GLY A 516 -11.94 19.26 -19.31
N THR A 517 -10.92 19.02 -18.50
CA THR A 517 -10.31 17.71 -18.30
C THR A 517 -10.49 17.23 -16.85
N PRO A 518 -10.66 15.92 -16.62
CA PRO A 518 -10.77 15.37 -15.26
C PRO A 518 -9.50 15.66 -14.42
N LEU A 519 -9.69 16.03 -13.17
CA LEU A 519 -8.57 16.27 -12.24
C LEU A 519 -7.69 15.05 -12.08
N PHE A 520 -8.30 13.86 -11.96
CA PHE A 520 -7.61 12.58 -11.91
C PHE A 520 -6.59 12.41 -13.05
N LEU A 521 -7.02 12.67 -14.30
CA LEU A 521 -6.13 12.60 -15.45
C LEU A 521 -4.97 13.62 -15.37
N GLN A 522 -5.22 14.82 -14.84
CA GLN A 522 -4.18 15.85 -14.66
C GLN A 522 -3.13 15.40 -13.63
N ILE A 523 -3.56 14.73 -12.55
CA ILE A 523 -2.67 14.15 -11.54
C ILE A 523 -1.78 13.10 -12.20
N TYR A 524 -2.35 12.14 -12.94
CA TYR A 524 -1.59 11.09 -13.63
C TYR A 524 -0.58 11.66 -14.63
N ILE A 525 -1.00 12.60 -15.48
CA ILE A 525 -0.09 13.25 -16.45
C ILE A 525 1.09 13.95 -15.74
N ALA A 526 0.85 14.58 -14.59
CA ALA A 526 1.92 15.24 -13.86
C ALA A 526 2.86 14.24 -13.17
N PHE A 527 2.31 13.26 -12.45
CA PHE A 527 3.10 12.30 -11.68
C PHE A 527 3.92 11.35 -12.55
N PHE A 528 3.39 10.92 -13.68
CA PHE A 528 4.09 10.03 -14.60
C PHE A 528 4.80 10.77 -15.74
N GLY A 529 4.30 11.95 -16.14
CA GLY A 529 4.88 12.70 -17.25
C GLY A 529 6.10 13.54 -16.89
N PHE A 530 6.20 14.11 -15.69
CA PHE A 530 7.38 14.90 -15.30
C PHE A 530 8.65 14.05 -15.15
N PRO A 531 8.61 12.86 -14.54
CA PRO A 531 9.75 11.97 -14.50
C PRO A 531 10.29 11.65 -15.90
N MET A 532 9.42 11.36 -16.87
CA MET A 532 9.82 11.13 -18.27
C MET A 532 10.56 12.31 -18.92
N LEU A 533 10.40 13.52 -18.38
CA LEU A 533 11.13 14.72 -18.81
C LEU A 533 12.43 14.96 -18.01
N GLY A 534 12.82 13.99 -17.13
CA GLY A 534 13.98 14.10 -16.26
C GLY A 534 13.76 15.03 -15.05
N PHE A 535 12.51 15.27 -14.66
CA PHE A 535 12.17 16.13 -13.54
C PHE A 535 11.36 15.33 -12.49
N ASN A 536 12.02 14.93 -11.40
CA ASN A 536 11.45 14.13 -10.30
C ASN A 536 11.19 14.99 -9.05
N PRO A 537 10.11 15.77 -8.98
CA PRO A 537 9.77 16.51 -7.77
C PRO A 537 9.23 15.54 -6.69
N PRO A 538 9.46 15.83 -5.40
CA PRO A 538 8.85 15.06 -4.32
C PRO A 538 7.32 15.01 -4.46
N THR A 539 6.70 13.90 -4.08
CA THR A 539 5.28 13.59 -4.34
C THR A 539 4.31 14.60 -3.72
N ILE A 540 4.51 15.01 -2.45
CA ILE A 540 3.64 15.99 -1.77
C ILE A 540 3.71 17.38 -2.44
N PRO A 541 4.89 17.99 -2.69
CA PRO A 541 4.99 19.23 -3.46
C PRO A 541 4.37 19.15 -4.86
N LEU A 542 4.54 18.05 -5.57
CA LEU A 542 3.92 17.83 -6.88
C LEU A 542 2.39 17.81 -6.77
N GLY A 543 1.84 17.06 -5.83
CA GLY A 543 0.41 17.00 -5.56
C GLY A 543 -0.18 18.37 -5.22
N ILE A 544 0.49 19.15 -4.34
CA ILE A 544 0.12 20.53 -4.02
C ILE A 544 0.09 21.39 -5.30
N GLY A 545 1.10 21.27 -6.16
CA GLY A 545 1.21 22.03 -7.41
C GLY A 545 0.07 21.72 -8.37
N VAL A 546 -0.22 20.45 -8.61
CA VAL A 546 -1.31 20.02 -9.52
C VAL A 546 -2.68 20.50 -9.03
N LEU A 547 -2.97 20.27 -7.75
CA LEU A 547 -4.22 20.70 -7.14
C LEU A 547 -4.36 22.23 -7.13
N ALA A 548 -3.28 22.98 -6.85
CA ALA A 548 -3.30 24.44 -6.90
C ALA A 548 -3.53 24.98 -8.32
N ILE A 549 -2.90 24.39 -9.34
CA ILE A 549 -3.08 24.74 -10.75
C ILE A 549 -4.52 24.47 -11.18
N ASN A 550 -5.06 23.31 -10.88
CA ASN A 550 -6.46 22.99 -11.18
C ASN A 550 -7.43 23.94 -10.48
N CYS A 551 -7.34 24.11 -9.18
CA CYS A 551 -8.16 25.01 -8.37
C CYS A 551 -8.08 26.47 -8.86
N SER A 552 -6.90 26.91 -9.31
CA SER A 552 -6.72 28.26 -9.82
C SER A 552 -7.56 28.56 -11.06
N ALA A 553 -7.86 27.58 -11.90
CA ALA A 553 -8.71 27.75 -13.07
C ALA A 553 -10.17 28.00 -12.70
N TYR A 554 -10.66 27.31 -11.66
CA TYR A 554 -12.01 27.56 -11.12
C TYR A 554 -12.08 28.90 -10.42
N LEU A 555 -11.12 29.20 -9.54
CA LEU A 555 -11.03 30.48 -8.85
C LEU A 555 -10.89 31.68 -9.83
N ALA A 556 -10.21 31.50 -10.97
CA ALA A 556 -10.08 32.54 -11.99
C ALA A 556 -11.43 32.97 -12.56
N GLU A 557 -12.36 32.02 -12.80
CA GLU A 557 -13.71 32.32 -13.22
C GLU A 557 -14.53 32.99 -12.13
N ILE A 558 -14.38 32.54 -10.87
CA ILE A 558 -15.04 33.14 -9.70
C ILE A 558 -14.60 34.60 -9.55
N PHE A 559 -13.31 34.88 -9.60
CA PHE A 559 -12.79 36.25 -9.55
C PHE A 559 -13.25 37.10 -10.74
N ARG A 560 -13.22 36.55 -11.97
CA ARG A 560 -13.72 37.25 -13.15
C ARG A 560 -15.19 37.64 -12.98
N ALA A 561 -16.04 36.68 -12.61
CA ALA A 561 -17.47 36.93 -12.41
C ALA A 561 -17.71 37.95 -11.27
N GLY A 562 -16.95 37.85 -10.18
CA GLY A 562 -16.99 38.80 -9.07
C GLY A 562 -16.59 40.23 -9.50
N ILE A 563 -15.51 40.39 -10.28
CA ILE A 563 -15.06 41.68 -10.78
C ILE A 563 -16.12 42.29 -11.74
N GLU A 564 -16.65 41.47 -12.64
CA GLU A 564 -17.69 41.93 -13.59
C GLU A 564 -19.04 42.24 -12.92
N SER A 565 -19.30 41.72 -11.74
CA SER A 565 -20.50 42.01 -10.97
C SER A 565 -20.50 43.38 -10.29
N ILE A 566 -19.33 44.07 -10.24
CA ILE A 566 -19.23 45.40 -9.64
C ILE A 566 -19.87 46.44 -10.60
N PRO A 567 -20.78 47.31 -10.12
CA PRO A 567 -21.44 48.31 -10.95
C PRO A 567 -20.43 49.21 -11.69
N LYS A 568 -20.70 49.47 -12.97
CA LYS A 568 -19.84 50.33 -13.81
C LYS A 568 -19.58 51.71 -13.22
N GLY A 569 -20.55 52.27 -12.47
CA GLY A 569 -20.40 53.54 -11.80
C GLY A 569 -19.23 53.59 -10.81
N GLN A 570 -18.79 52.49 -10.24
CA GLN A 570 -17.61 52.46 -9.35
C GLN A 570 -16.31 52.70 -10.18
N TYR A 571 -16.25 52.16 -11.38
CA TYR A 571 -15.13 52.41 -12.31
C TYR A 571 -15.10 53.85 -12.85
N GLU A 572 -16.29 54.41 -13.13
CA GLU A 572 -16.44 55.76 -13.61
C GLU A 572 -16.10 56.79 -12.55
N ALA A 573 -16.57 56.59 -11.29
CA ALA A 573 -16.26 57.44 -10.15
C ALA A 573 -14.74 57.45 -9.87
N ALA A 574 -14.10 56.27 -9.80
CA ALA A 574 -12.66 56.20 -9.61
C ALA A 574 -11.86 56.91 -10.69
N ARG A 575 -12.27 56.80 -11.95
CA ARG A 575 -11.66 57.53 -13.08
C ARG A 575 -11.85 59.04 -12.98
N SER A 576 -13.03 59.50 -12.56
CA SER A 576 -13.31 60.92 -12.33
C SER A 576 -12.42 61.53 -11.24
N LEU A 577 -11.97 60.71 -10.28
CA LEU A 577 -11.01 61.08 -9.25
C LEU A 577 -9.53 60.96 -9.73
N GLY A 578 -9.29 60.68 -11.01
CA GLY A 578 -7.93 60.58 -11.58
C GLY A 578 -7.20 59.31 -11.28
N MET A 579 -7.87 58.27 -10.73
CA MET A 579 -7.22 57.01 -10.39
C MET A 579 -6.78 56.22 -11.64
N THR A 580 -5.59 55.70 -11.62
CA THR A 580 -5.10 54.77 -12.64
C THR A 580 -5.88 53.45 -12.58
N TRP A 581 -5.85 52.66 -13.65
CA TRP A 581 -6.52 51.35 -13.67
C TRP A 581 -6.06 50.45 -12.49
N GLY A 582 -4.74 50.41 -12.23
CA GLY A 582 -4.20 49.61 -11.10
C GLY A 582 -4.70 50.08 -9.73
N GLN A 583 -4.78 51.42 -9.52
CA GLN A 583 -5.32 51.98 -8.27
C GLN A 583 -6.82 51.67 -8.12
N THR A 584 -7.58 51.83 -9.22
CA THR A 584 -9.01 51.50 -9.23
C THR A 584 -9.23 50.05 -8.89
N MET A 585 -8.47 49.13 -9.49
CA MET A 585 -8.57 47.71 -9.21
C MET A 585 -8.19 47.36 -7.76
N ALA A 586 -7.01 47.82 -7.29
CA ALA A 586 -6.49 47.45 -5.99
C ALA A 586 -7.30 48.06 -4.82
N LEU A 587 -7.72 49.32 -4.93
CA LEU A 587 -8.31 50.06 -3.82
C LEU A 587 -9.84 50.06 -3.82
N ILE A 588 -10.50 49.90 -4.96
CA ILE A 588 -11.94 50.00 -5.08
C ILE A 588 -12.57 48.67 -5.46
N ILE A 589 -12.13 48.04 -6.54
CA ILE A 589 -12.81 46.90 -7.13
C ILE A 589 -12.49 45.60 -6.39
N LEU A 590 -11.23 45.26 -6.20
CA LEU A 590 -10.82 44.00 -5.54
C LEU A 590 -11.36 43.85 -4.12
N PRO A 591 -11.33 44.87 -3.23
CA PRO A 591 -11.90 44.72 -1.88
C PRO A 591 -13.41 44.41 -1.90
N GLN A 592 -14.15 45.00 -2.85
CA GLN A 592 -15.58 44.69 -3.01
C GLN A 592 -15.78 43.30 -3.64
N THR A 593 -14.94 42.95 -4.62
CA THR A 593 -14.97 41.63 -5.27
C THR A 593 -14.75 40.52 -4.24
N VAL A 594 -13.67 40.59 -3.45
CA VAL A 594 -13.33 39.58 -2.45
C VAL A 594 -14.50 39.31 -1.51
N ARG A 595 -15.16 40.35 -1.02
CA ARG A 595 -16.35 40.17 -0.15
C ARG A 595 -17.47 39.39 -0.85
N ARG A 596 -17.68 39.60 -2.14
CA ARG A 596 -18.74 38.92 -2.90
C ARG A 596 -18.40 37.49 -3.25
N VAL A 597 -17.11 37.17 -3.45
CA VAL A 597 -16.69 35.83 -3.89
C VAL A 597 -16.29 34.90 -2.75
N ILE A 598 -16.12 35.40 -1.51
CA ILE A 598 -15.77 34.59 -0.33
C ILE A 598 -16.64 33.34 -0.20
N PRO A 599 -17.98 33.39 -0.32
CA PRO A 599 -18.80 32.18 -0.19
C PRO A 599 -18.42 31.11 -1.21
N THR A 600 -18.33 31.49 -2.50
CA THR A 600 -17.97 30.58 -3.58
C THR A 600 -16.51 30.08 -3.45
N MET A 601 -15.58 30.94 -3.02
CA MET A 601 -14.20 30.54 -2.75
C MET A 601 -14.10 29.49 -1.64
N THR A 602 -14.96 29.61 -0.60
CA THR A 602 -14.96 28.62 0.48
C THR A 602 -15.51 27.28 -0.02
N SER A 603 -16.46 27.27 -0.93
CA SER A 603 -16.92 26.03 -1.57
C SER A 603 -15.79 25.36 -2.37
N GLU A 604 -14.97 26.16 -3.09
CA GLU A 604 -13.77 25.64 -3.78
C GLU A 604 -12.70 25.13 -2.80
N PHE A 605 -12.53 25.76 -1.64
CA PHE A 605 -11.65 25.25 -0.59
C PHE A 605 -12.10 23.87 -0.08
N VAL A 606 -13.39 23.70 0.17
CA VAL A 606 -13.96 22.40 0.60
C VAL A 606 -13.78 21.36 -0.50
N MET A 607 -13.93 21.76 -1.78
CA MET A 607 -13.72 20.87 -2.91
C MET A 607 -12.26 20.43 -2.98
N LEU A 608 -11.32 21.37 -2.93
CA LEU A 608 -9.88 21.07 -2.93
C LEU A 608 -9.50 20.12 -1.78
N TYR A 609 -10.06 20.33 -0.58
CA TYR A 609 -9.82 19.45 0.56
C TYR A 609 -10.28 18.01 0.32
N LYS A 610 -11.42 17.81 -0.35
CA LYS A 610 -11.88 16.48 -0.73
C LYS A 610 -11.06 15.89 -1.88
N ASP A 611 -10.64 16.72 -2.81
CA ASP A 611 -9.87 16.30 -3.98
C ASP A 611 -8.46 15.83 -3.61
N THR A 612 -7.97 16.10 -2.37
CA THR A 612 -6.71 15.50 -1.89
C THR A 612 -6.77 13.98 -1.90
N SER A 613 -7.97 13.37 -1.72
CA SER A 613 -8.15 11.91 -1.77
C SER A 613 -7.74 11.29 -3.11
N LEU A 614 -7.79 12.05 -4.20
CA LEU A 614 -7.35 11.55 -5.52
C LEU A 614 -5.83 11.35 -5.59
N LEU A 615 -5.07 11.95 -4.68
CA LEU A 615 -3.62 11.77 -4.61
C LEU A 615 -3.20 10.39 -4.11
N SER A 616 -4.12 9.65 -3.43
CA SER A 616 -3.88 8.26 -3.05
C SER A 616 -3.63 7.35 -4.25
N SER A 617 -4.26 7.64 -5.40
CA SER A 617 -4.08 6.85 -6.62
C SER A 617 -2.68 6.95 -7.26
N VAL A 618 -1.87 7.88 -6.81
CA VAL A 618 -0.48 8.08 -7.24
C VAL A 618 0.50 7.96 -6.07
N GLY A 619 0.08 7.24 -5.02
CA GLY A 619 0.93 6.87 -3.90
C GLY A 619 1.21 7.97 -2.86
N VAL A 620 0.45 9.06 -2.85
CA VAL A 620 0.60 10.06 -1.78
C VAL A 620 -0.06 9.56 -0.50
N MET A 621 0.73 9.40 0.57
CA MET A 621 0.27 8.98 1.90
C MET A 621 -0.57 10.10 2.55
N GLU A 622 -1.85 10.16 2.17
CA GLU A 622 -2.86 11.04 2.74
C GLU A 622 -4.02 10.21 3.35
N LEU A 623 -5.07 10.84 3.81
CA LEU A 623 -6.14 10.20 4.59
C LEU A 623 -6.76 8.98 3.88
N MET A 624 -7.01 9.05 2.57
CA MET A 624 -7.60 7.95 1.81
C MET A 624 -6.62 6.77 1.67
N MET A 625 -5.32 7.06 1.48
CA MET A 625 -4.28 6.04 1.37
C MET A 625 -4.10 5.28 2.69
N PHE A 626 -4.01 5.98 3.82
CA PHE A 626 -3.97 5.34 5.14
C PHE A 626 -5.21 4.48 5.40
N SER A 627 -6.42 4.95 5.01
CA SER A 627 -7.62 4.15 5.18
C SER A 627 -7.66 2.93 4.27
N ARG A 628 -7.13 3.04 3.04
CA ARG A 628 -6.97 1.92 2.12
C ARG A 628 -6.04 0.85 2.71
N ASN A 629 -4.85 1.25 3.16
CA ASN A 629 -3.88 0.33 3.76
C ASN A 629 -4.49 -0.44 4.95
N LEU A 630 -5.12 0.29 5.88
CA LEU A 630 -5.75 -0.35 7.03
C LEU A 630 -6.95 -1.23 6.65
N THR A 631 -7.70 -0.87 5.60
CA THR A 631 -8.77 -1.72 5.05
C THR A 631 -8.21 -3.00 4.43
N THR A 632 -7.11 -2.90 3.71
CA THR A 632 -6.41 -4.06 3.12
C THR A 632 -5.92 -5.02 4.21
N THR A 633 -5.25 -4.50 5.24
CA THR A 633 -4.72 -5.30 6.34
C THR A 633 -5.82 -5.98 7.16
N THR A 634 -6.94 -5.30 7.40
CA THR A 634 -8.03 -5.80 8.28
C THR A 634 -9.15 -6.52 7.54
N GLY A 635 -9.18 -6.47 6.20
CA GLY A 635 -10.31 -6.97 5.40
C GLY A 635 -11.65 -6.30 5.72
N ASN A 636 -11.67 -5.10 6.31
CA ASN A 636 -12.84 -4.45 6.89
C ASN A 636 -13.02 -3.02 6.40
N ILE A 637 -14.26 -2.62 6.11
CA ILE A 637 -14.57 -1.29 5.54
C ILE A 637 -14.61 -0.17 6.59
N THR A 638 -14.59 -0.49 7.88
CA THR A 638 -14.65 0.49 8.98
C THR A 638 -13.64 1.64 8.82
N PRO A 639 -12.36 1.44 8.39
CA PRO A 639 -11.41 2.52 8.19
C PRO A 639 -11.91 3.60 7.21
N TYR A 640 -12.59 3.23 6.13
CA TYR A 640 -13.17 4.20 5.19
C TYR A 640 -14.29 5.03 5.82
N ILE A 641 -15.09 4.43 6.71
CA ILE A 641 -16.12 5.17 7.44
C ILE A 641 -15.48 6.19 8.39
N VAL A 642 -14.40 5.80 9.08
CA VAL A 642 -13.65 6.72 9.95
C VAL A 642 -12.99 7.84 9.14
N ALA A 643 -12.41 7.54 7.96
CA ALA A 643 -11.88 8.56 7.05
C ALA A 643 -12.98 9.56 6.63
N ALA A 644 -14.20 9.07 6.30
CA ALA A 644 -15.32 9.94 6.00
C ALA A 644 -15.66 10.87 7.17
N LEU A 645 -15.59 10.40 8.42
CA LEU A 645 -15.77 11.24 9.61
C LEU A 645 -14.70 12.33 9.70
N TYR A 646 -13.44 12.03 9.43
CA TYR A 646 -12.36 13.02 9.38
C TYR A 646 -12.61 14.11 8.33
N TYR A 647 -13.12 13.75 7.14
CA TYR A 647 -13.54 14.75 6.15
C TYR A 647 -14.69 15.62 6.68
N LEU A 648 -15.67 15.02 7.35
CA LEU A 648 -16.83 15.74 7.90
C LEU A 648 -16.46 16.69 9.04
N VAL A 649 -15.50 16.36 9.89
CA VAL A 649 -15.00 17.22 10.99
C VAL A 649 -14.53 18.59 10.48
N VAL A 650 -13.97 18.66 9.27
CA VAL A 650 -13.53 19.92 8.64
C VAL A 650 -14.66 20.55 7.82
N THR A 651 -15.31 19.76 6.97
CA THR A 651 -16.24 20.30 5.97
C THR A 651 -17.53 20.84 6.59
N VAL A 652 -18.08 20.17 7.61
CA VAL A 652 -19.35 20.59 8.24
C VAL A 652 -19.22 21.93 8.98
N PRO A 653 -18.23 22.15 9.86
CA PRO A 653 -18.04 23.46 10.48
C PRO A 653 -17.77 24.57 9.46
N LEU A 654 -17.00 24.27 8.41
CA LEU A 654 -16.67 25.24 7.38
C LEU A 654 -17.91 25.69 6.61
N ILE A 655 -18.79 24.76 6.22
CA ILE A 655 -20.06 25.05 5.56
C ILE A 655 -20.96 25.94 6.47
N HIS A 656 -21.02 25.65 7.77
CA HIS A 656 -21.77 26.47 8.72
C HIS A 656 -21.21 27.90 8.84
N VAL A 657 -19.88 28.05 8.84
CA VAL A 657 -19.24 29.38 8.85
C VAL A 657 -19.59 30.15 7.58
N VAL A 658 -19.54 29.51 6.41
CA VAL A 658 -19.90 30.12 5.11
C VAL A 658 -21.33 30.62 5.14
N THR A 659 -22.28 29.76 5.51
CA THR A 659 -23.69 30.11 5.58
C THR A 659 -23.96 31.30 6.54
N LYS A 660 -23.17 31.36 7.65
CA LYS A 660 -23.27 32.49 8.60
C LYS A 660 -22.69 33.79 8.02
N VAL A 661 -21.64 33.71 7.25
CA VAL A 661 -20.99 34.82 6.53
C VAL A 661 -21.95 35.35 5.44
N GLU A 662 -22.50 34.46 4.61
CA GLU A 662 -23.49 34.79 3.59
C GLU A 662 -24.67 35.58 4.17
N LYS A 663 -25.27 35.08 5.26
CA LYS A 663 -26.40 35.74 5.94
C LYS A 663 -26.07 37.13 6.51
N ARG A 664 -24.78 37.46 6.72
CA ARG A 664 -24.33 38.77 7.19
C ARG A 664 -23.96 39.73 6.06
N MET A 665 -23.82 39.23 4.85
CA MET A 665 -23.45 40.02 3.67
C MET A 665 -24.67 40.39 2.78
N VAL A 666 -25.78 39.68 2.98
CA VAL A 666 -27.11 40.04 2.45
C VAL A 666 -27.82 40.94 3.45
#